data_1bfdff938ef5e9fa66b8bb82b4f8e694
#
_entry.id   1bfdff938ef5e9fa66b8bb82b4f8e694
#
_cell.length_a   1.000
_cell.length_b   1.000
_cell.length_c   1.000
_cell.angle_alpha   90.00
_cell.angle_beta   90.00
_cell.angle_gamma   90.00
#
_symmetry.space_group_name_H-M   'P 1'
#
loop_
_entity.id
_entity.type
_entity.pdbx_description
1 polymer ?
#
loop_
_entity_poly.entity_id
_entity_poly.type
_entity_poly.pdbx_seq_one_letter_code
_entity_poly.pdbx_strand_id
1 'polypeptide(L)'
;MTDLSSRYRWLEEQGPAFGAPGLEPRWTSSAKDAVATAYAASSRIWFTVSHGIHNEMYYPTIDRPQIRDMEFLITDGETFFHEERRDLIHEFEYIDSDALAVRIRNRDREGRYCLIREMISDPHYPVALVHVRLEGDEQLLSRLHVYALLAPHLEVGGKGNSARLADVAGKRVLIAWKDEISLTMACSGGFSRASCGYVGASDGWQDLKQNFKMDWEFGSALDGNIALMGEVAAGQLRDFTVAIGFGEGHHAALSATLGSLMEPFEHHLSRFIEQWHRAATPRQLARNSGDNGRLLQISHNVVLAHEDKTFAGAFIASASIPWGYAKGDDDLGGYHLLWTRDMVQTATALLACGRVETAVRALVYLTCSQKPDGGFSQNFWVNGDPYWTGIQLDEVAFPIILAWRLSKLNALGNYDCFPFVERAAGFLVRYAPVTQQERWEETAGYSPSTLAAVIAGLICAADLARDRESPELAQFLEEHADWIESHLEDWTVTNNGVLDPEVKRHYMRIRPPECGDPYAHEECGSEIVHLNNVPPGERADFEAREIVDAGFLELVRYGVRGWDDPLIVDSLKVVDRVLKVDTPKGPCWLRYNHDGYGQREDGGPFLGWGKGHAWPLLTGERAHYELAAGRDVCPLIKTIEQFASIGGMLPEQIWDQPDLNGLVLGGPAGSAMPLVWAHSEYLKLLRSTHDGQVVDRIPVVEERYVRRNHAPSHIEVYKVSRRRIRQIPAGKTLRITSASRFQVVWTSDNWQSKQTLDSTQVGYAGSYADLPTSPEQTGALSFTLFWPEENRSTPASNSDSPGTPGRWEGRNFEVLLESPS
;
A
#
# COMPACT_ATOMS: atom_id res chain seq x y z
N MET A 1 9.65 -38.37 -3.40
CA MET A 1 8.44 -38.16 -4.22
C MET A 1 7.71 -39.47 -4.31
N THR A 2 6.54 -39.60 -3.72
CA THR A 2 5.67 -40.77 -3.92
C THR A 2 5.20 -40.73 -5.36
N ASP A 3 5.35 -41.86 -6.05
CA ASP A 3 4.89 -42.04 -7.43
C ASP A 3 3.38 -41.77 -7.51
N LEU A 4 3.00 -40.59 -7.99
CA LEU A 4 1.60 -40.14 -8.15
C LEU A 4 0.93 -40.79 -9.37
N SER A 5 1.69 -41.54 -10.23
CA SER A 5 1.20 -42.20 -11.41
C SER A 5 0.11 -43.24 -11.14
N SER A 6 -0.01 -43.75 -9.90
CA SER A 6 -1.02 -44.71 -9.49
C SER A 6 -2.36 -44.13 -9.08
N ARG A 7 -2.47 -42.82 -8.88
CA ARG A 7 -3.71 -42.18 -8.35
C ARG A 7 -4.63 -41.62 -9.44
N TYR A 8 -4.08 -41.18 -10.56
CA TYR A 8 -4.80 -40.59 -11.67
C TYR A 8 -4.44 -41.29 -12.97
N ARG A 9 -5.40 -41.39 -13.90
CA ARG A 9 -5.14 -41.84 -15.26
C ARG A 9 -4.64 -40.63 -16.06
N TRP A 10 -3.32 -40.50 -16.19
CA TRP A 10 -2.74 -39.51 -17.08
C TRP A 10 -3.07 -39.87 -18.55
N LEU A 11 -3.43 -38.80 -19.30
CA LEU A 11 -3.72 -38.93 -20.73
C LEU A 11 -2.49 -38.51 -21.51
N GLU A 12 -1.97 -39.38 -22.35
CA GLU A 12 -0.79 -39.08 -23.15
C GLU A 12 -1.16 -38.46 -24.52
N GLU A 13 -2.39 -38.66 -25.00
CA GLU A 13 -2.92 -38.15 -26.29
C GLU A 13 -1.83 -38.09 -27.40
N GLN A 14 -1.49 -36.88 -27.94
CA GLN A 14 -0.42 -36.68 -28.90
C GLN A 14 0.99 -36.60 -28.27
N GLY A 15 1.13 -36.93 -26.98
CA GLY A 15 2.41 -36.87 -26.26
C GLY A 15 2.72 -35.47 -25.70
N PRO A 16 4.02 -35.19 -25.43
CA PRO A 16 4.43 -33.89 -24.88
C PRO A 16 4.37 -32.75 -25.92
N ALA A 17 4.02 -31.55 -25.50
CA ALA A 17 4.03 -30.36 -26.33
C ALA A 17 5.45 -29.99 -26.78
N PHE A 18 5.57 -29.36 -27.95
CA PHE A 18 6.82 -28.82 -28.47
C PHE A 18 6.98 -27.34 -28.09
N GLY A 19 8.20 -26.78 -28.17
CA GLY A 19 8.47 -25.35 -28.02
C GLY A 19 8.83 -24.91 -26.61
N ALA A 20 9.28 -25.84 -25.74
CA ALA A 20 9.82 -25.51 -24.43
C ALA A 20 10.99 -24.50 -24.55
N PRO A 21 11.10 -23.55 -23.58
CA PRO A 21 10.27 -23.32 -22.41
C PRO A 21 9.10 -22.34 -22.66
N GLY A 22 8.77 -21.96 -23.87
CA GLY A 22 7.82 -20.93 -24.26
C GLY A 22 8.42 -19.52 -24.25
N LEU A 23 7.59 -18.51 -24.50
CA LEU A 23 7.98 -17.10 -24.47
C LEU A 23 8.31 -16.64 -23.05
N GLU A 24 9.10 -15.57 -22.95
CA GLU A 24 9.36 -14.88 -21.68
C GLU A 24 8.03 -14.42 -21.06
N PRO A 25 7.75 -14.80 -19.80
CA PRO A 25 6.47 -14.49 -19.17
C PRO A 25 6.26 -12.99 -18.93
N ARG A 26 5.01 -12.57 -18.98
CA ARG A 26 4.56 -11.21 -18.66
C ARG A 26 3.24 -11.30 -17.91
N TRP A 27 2.98 -10.33 -17.04
CA TRP A 27 1.69 -10.16 -16.38
C TRP A 27 0.69 -9.42 -17.29
N THR A 28 -0.48 -9.07 -16.78
CA THR A 28 -1.53 -8.37 -17.54
C THR A 28 -1.57 -6.87 -17.17
N SER A 29 -2.61 -6.16 -17.66
CA SER A 29 -2.89 -4.77 -17.32
C SER A 29 -3.15 -4.62 -15.83
N SER A 30 -2.58 -3.57 -15.22
CA SER A 30 -2.87 -3.16 -13.85
C SER A 30 -4.26 -2.52 -13.68
N ALA A 31 -4.84 -1.97 -14.76
CA ALA A 31 -6.14 -1.30 -14.72
C ALA A 31 -7.28 -2.32 -14.57
N LYS A 32 -7.65 -2.64 -13.33
CA LYS A 32 -8.71 -3.61 -13.04
C LYS A 32 -10.09 -2.95 -13.06
N ASP A 33 -11.10 -3.73 -13.48
CA ASP A 33 -12.51 -3.38 -13.34
C ASP A 33 -13.10 -3.91 -12.04
N ALA A 34 -12.57 -5.03 -11.52
CA ALA A 34 -12.99 -5.58 -10.23
C ALA A 34 -11.86 -6.37 -9.55
N VAL A 35 -11.95 -6.41 -8.22
CA VAL A 35 -11.30 -7.39 -7.34
C VAL A 35 -12.42 -8.11 -6.59
N ALA A 36 -12.39 -9.43 -6.54
CA ALA A 36 -13.43 -10.22 -5.92
C ALA A 36 -12.88 -11.39 -5.12
N THR A 37 -13.58 -11.70 -4.02
CA THR A 37 -13.36 -12.86 -3.16
C THR A 37 -14.64 -13.11 -2.34
N ALA A 38 -14.85 -14.31 -1.84
CA ALA A 38 -15.90 -14.57 -0.84
C ALA A 38 -15.56 -13.88 0.49
N TYR A 39 -16.57 -13.48 1.24
CA TYR A 39 -16.34 -12.80 2.54
C TYR A 39 -15.78 -13.74 3.62
N ALA A 40 -16.07 -15.03 3.53
CA ALA A 40 -15.61 -16.02 4.49
C ALA A 40 -14.09 -16.27 4.41
N ALA A 41 -13.42 -16.32 5.56
CA ALA A 41 -11.99 -16.59 5.67
C ALA A 41 -11.57 -18.01 5.20
N SER A 42 -12.50 -18.95 5.10
CA SER A 42 -12.22 -20.31 4.60
C SER A 42 -11.96 -20.36 3.10
N SER A 43 -12.52 -19.44 2.33
CA SER A 43 -12.31 -19.32 0.88
C SER A 43 -11.06 -18.48 0.60
N ARG A 44 -9.87 -19.10 0.68
CA ARG A 44 -8.57 -18.44 0.50
C ARG A 44 -8.21 -18.28 -0.97
N ILE A 45 -9.06 -17.58 -1.71
CA ILE A 45 -8.84 -17.24 -3.11
C ILE A 45 -9.40 -15.85 -3.41
N TRP A 46 -8.69 -15.09 -4.21
CA TRP A 46 -9.09 -13.79 -4.76
C TRP A 46 -8.85 -13.82 -6.27
N PHE A 47 -9.58 -13.02 -6.99
CA PHE A 47 -9.34 -12.83 -8.41
C PHE A 47 -9.59 -11.38 -8.83
N THR A 48 -8.95 -10.99 -9.91
CA THR A 48 -9.13 -9.70 -10.56
C THR A 48 -9.74 -9.85 -11.93
N VAL A 49 -10.35 -8.76 -12.42
CA VAL A 49 -11.01 -8.72 -13.72
C VAL A 49 -10.64 -7.44 -14.44
N SER A 50 -10.29 -7.53 -15.73
CA SER A 50 -10.20 -6.39 -16.64
C SER A 50 -10.40 -6.84 -18.08
N HIS A 51 -10.80 -5.90 -18.96
CA HIS A 51 -10.95 -6.17 -20.40
C HIS A 51 -11.82 -7.40 -20.71
N GLY A 52 -12.86 -7.63 -19.91
CA GLY A 52 -13.80 -8.72 -20.12
C GLY A 52 -13.33 -10.11 -19.67
N ILE A 53 -12.14 -10.26 -19.10
CA ILE A 53 -11.56 -11.55 -18.71
C ILE A 53 -11.15 -11.59 -17.24
N HIS A 54 -10.89 -12.81 -16.71
CA HIS A 54 -10.15 -12.97 -15.47
C HIS A 54 -8.69 -12.62 -15.69
N ASN A 55 -8.12 -11.90 -14.75
CA ASN A 55 -6.68 -11.71 -14.69
C ASN A 55 -6.10 -12.57 -13.55
N GLU A 56 -5.25 -11.97 -12.70
CA GLU A 56 -4.59 -12.70 -11.63
C GLU A 56 -5.61 -13.35 -10.69
N MET A 57 -5.34 -14.60 -10.29
CA MET A 57 -5.96 -15.27 -9.15
C MET A 57 -4.89 -15.48 -8.08
N TYR A 58 -5.22 -15.18 -6.83
CA TYR A 58 -4.29 -15.24 -5.70
C TYR A 58 -4.64 -16.42 -4.79
N TYR A 59 -3.61 -17.18 -4.36
CA TYR A 59 -3.71 -18.32 -3.46
C TYR A 59 -2.34 -18.66 -2.85
N PRO A 60 -2.20 -19.13 -1.61
CA PRO A 60 -3.20 -19.24 -0.55
C PRO A 60 -3.41 -17.93 0.20
N THR A 61 -2.62 -16.91 -0.11
CA THR A 61 -2.64 -15.57 0.45
C THR A 61 -2.78 -14.53 -0.66
N ILE A 62 -3.28 -13.34 -0.32
CA ILE A 62 -3.58 -12.29 -1.30
C ILE A 62 -2.33 -11.70 -1.96
N ASP A 63 -1.15 -11.89 -1.41
CA ASP A 63 0.13 -11.44 -1.96
C ASP A 63 0.75 -12.40 -2.99
N ARG A 64 0.08 -13.55 -3.30
CA ARG A 64 0.61 -14.59 -4.19
C ARG A 64 -0.27 -14.83 -5.41
N PRO A 65 -0.09 -14.08 -6.51
CA PRO A 65 -0.76 -14.38 -7.78
C PRO A 65 -0.26 -15.70 -8.38
N GLN A 66 -1.19 -16.53 -8.85
CA GLN A 66 -0.94 -17.89 -9.32
C GLN A 66 -1.30 -18.12 -10.79
N ILE A 67 -1.99 -17.18 -11.41
CA ILE A 67 -2.25 -17.21 -12.86
C ILE A 67 -2.01 -15.82 -13.45
N ARG A 68 -1.71 -15.78 -14.74
CA ARG A 68 -1.67 -14.56 -15.52
C ARG A 68 -3.07 -14.10 -15.92
N ASP A 69 -3.83 -14.99 -16.59
CA ASP A 69 -5.18 -14.75 -17.06
C ASP A 69 -5.93 -16.06 -17.40
N MET A 70 -7.26 -15.91 -17.53
CA MET A 70 -8.15 -16.93 -18.02
C MET A 70 -9.23 -16.29 -18.88
N GLU A 71 -9.38 -16.75 -20.13
CA GLU A 71 -10.35 -16.25 -21.09
C GLU A 71 -10.99 -17.40 -21.90
N PHE A 72 -12.04 -17.06 -22.65
CA PHE A 72 -12.62 -17.98 -23.62
C PHE A 72 -12.23 -17.58 -25.04
N LEU A 73 -11.93 -18.60 -25.85
CA LEU A 73 -11.72 -18.49 -27.29
C LEU A 73 -12.94 -19.08 -27.99
N ILE A 74 -13.46 -18.38 -28.99
CA ILE A 74 -14.69 -18.76 -29.69
C ILE A 74 -14.42 -18.85 -31.19
N THR A 75 -14.84 -19.97 -31.84
CA THR A 75 -14.72 -20.14 -33.28
C THR A 75 -15.90 -20.94 -33.85
N ASP A 76 -16.21 -20.78 -35.13
CA ASP A 76 -17.13 -21.63 -35.87
C ASP A 76 -16.41 -22.77 -36.60
N GLY A 77 -15.07 -22.89 -36.41
CA GLY A 77 -14.22 -23.88 -37.02
C GLY A 77 -13.91 -23.64 -38.51
N GLU A 78 -14.37 -22.58 -39.14
CA GLU A 78 -14.25 -22.35 -40.58
C GLU A 78 -13.92 -20.92 -40.98
N THR A 79 -14.60 -19.92 -40.37
CA THR A 79 -14.59 -18.54 -40.89
C THR A 79 -14.01 -17.51 -39.93
N PHE A 80 -14.04 -17.75 -38.59
CA PHE A 80 -13.53 -16.81 -37.60
C PHE A 80 -12.97 -17.50 -36.35
N PHE A 81 -12.10 -16.76 -35.69
CA PHE A 81 -11.58 -17.03 -34.36
C PHE A 81 -11.59 -15.72 -33.55
N HIS A 82 -12.30 -15.73 -32.45
CA HIS A 82 -12.39 -14.57 -31.55
C HIS A 82 -11.74 -14.87 -30.20
N GLU A 83 -10.95 -13.93 -29.74
CA GLU A 83 -10.42 -13.84 -28.38
C GLU A 83 -11.28 -12.85 -27.59
N GLU A 84 -11.77 -13.21 -26.40
CA GLU A 84 -12.66 -12.33 -25.61
C GLU A 84 -12.09 -10.93 -25.49
N ARG A 85 -10.84 -10.83 -25.05
CA ARG A 85 -10.19 -9.55 -24.75
C ARG A 85 -10.06 -8.62 -25.94
N ARG A 86 -9.81 -9.14 -27.16
CA ARG A 86 -9.46 -8.33 -28.34
C ARG A 86 -10.64 -8.07 -29.25
N ASP A 87 -11.51 -9.05 -29.38
CA ASP A 87 -12.47 -9.10 -30.46
C ASP A 87 -13.89 -8.77 -30.03
N LEU A 88 -14.20 -8.88 -28.71
CA LEU A 88 -15.54 -8.66 -28.17
C LEU A 88 -15.70 -7.29 -27.53
N ILE A 89 -16.94 -6.85 -27.37
CA ILE A 89 -17.33 -5.65 -26.62
C ILE A 89 -17.76 -6.09 -25.22
N HIS A 90 -17.22 -5.44 -24.20
CA HIS A 90 -17.43 -5.81 -22.80
C HIS A 90 -18.42 -4.88 -22.10
N GLU A 91 -19.41 -5.44 -21.43
CA GLU A 91 -20.30 -4.76 -20.50
C GLU A 91 -20.11 -5.37 -19.11
N PHE A 92 -19.91 -4.54 -18.10
CA PHE A 92 -19.61 -4.96 -16.73
C PHE A 92 -20.75 -4.58 -15.78
N GLU A 93 -21.15 -5.49 -14.87
CA GLU A 93 -22.02 -5.18 -13.75
C GLU A 93 -21.71 -6.07 -12.52
N TYR A 94 -22.02 -5.58 -11.33
CA TYR A 94 -22.12 -6.46 -10.15
C TYR A 94 -23.52 -7.09 -10.14
N ILE A 95 -23.59 -8.40 -9.86
CA ILE A 95 -24.86 -9.16 -9.80
C ILE A 95 -25.74 -8.68 -8.64
N ASP A 96 -25.10 -8.26 -7.56
CA ASP A 96 -25.74 -7.71 -6.36
C ASP A 96 -24.97 -6.45 -5.92
N SER A 97 -25.69 -5.40 -5.50
CA SER A 97 -25.08 -4.11 -5.13
C SER A 97 -24.19 -4.15 -3.89
N ASP A 98 -24.42 -5.12 -3.03
CA ASP A 98 -23.73 -5.26 -1.74
C ASP A 98 -22.65 -6.36 -1.76
N ALA A 99 -22.45 -7.05 -2.90
CA ALA A 99 -21.52 -8.15 -3.03
C ALA A 99 -20.56 -7.97 -4.23
N LEU A 100 -19.38 -8.60 -4.15
CA LEU A 100 -18.38 -8.60 -5.23
C LEU A 100 -18.60 -9.74 -6.25
N ALA A 101 -19.85 -10.14 -6.50
CA ALA A 101 -20.20 -11.08 -7.56
C ALA A 101 -20.27 -10.34 -8.90
N VAL A 102 -19.46 -10.75 -9.86
CA VAL A 102 -19.25 -10.04 -11.13
C VAL A 102 -20.01 -10.70 -12.25
N ARG A 103 -20.67 -9.90 -13.12
CA ARG A 103 -21.19 -10.33 -14.41
C ARG A 103 -20.58 -9.51 -15.52
N ILE A 104 -20.12 -10.20 -16.58
CA ILE A 104 -19.63 -9.58 -17.80
C ILE A 104 -20.39 -10.15 -18.98
N ARG A 105 -20.80 -9.25 -19.89
CA ARG A 105 -21.37 -9.60 -21.17
C ARG A 105 -20.35 -9.32 -22.26
N ASN A 106 -19.77 -10.35 -22.83
CA ASN A 106 -18.82 -10.26 -23.94
C ASN A 106 -19.58 -10.49 -25.24
N ARG A 107 -19.86 -9.42 -25.96
CA ARG A 107 -20.70 -9.42 -27.16
C ARG A 107 -19.84 -9.34 -28.41
N ASP A 108 -20.13 -10.20 -29.38
CA ASP A 108 -19.60 -10.09 -30.74
C ASP A 108 -19.94 -8.69 -31.33
N ARG A 109 -18.98 -8.08 -32.01
CA ARG A 109 -19.13 -6.74 -32.60
C ARG A 109 -20.25 -6.66 -33.63
N GLU A 110 -20.57 -7.77 -34.30
CA GLU A 110 -21.69 -7.88 -35.23
C GLU A 110 -23.01 -8.29 -34.53
N GLY A 111 -22.98 -8.53 -33.24
CA GLY A 111 -24.15 -8.90 -32.44
C GLY A 111 -24.69 -10.31 -32.67
N ARG A 112 -23.89 -11.21 -33.27
CA ARG A 112 -24.29 -12.59 -33.62
C ARG A 112 -24.44 -13.48 -32.40
N TYR A 113 -23.62 -13.26 -31.35
CA TYR A 113 -23.66 -14.00 -30.11
C TYR A 113 -23.20 -13.12 -28.95
N CYS A 114 -23.51 -13.56 -27.72
CA CYS A 114 -23.06 -12.95 -26.48
C CYS A 114 -22.66 -14.05 -25.49
N LEU A 115 -21.48 -13.95 -24.94
CA LEU A 115 -20.99 -14.80 -23.83
C LEU A 115 -21.25 -14.04 -22.52
N ILE A 116 -22.15 -14.55 -21.69
CA ILE A 116 -22.45 -13.99 -20.37
C ILE A 116 -21.68 -14.80 -19.34
N ARG A 117 -20.78 -14.14 -18.61
CA ARG A 117 -19.96 -14.75 -17.55
C ARG A 117 -20.42 -14.23 -16.21
N GLU A 118 -20.73 -15.12 -15.28
CA GLU A 118 -20.96 -14.83 -13.88
C GLU A 118 -19.83 -15.42 -13.05
N MET A 119 -19.16 -14.61 -12.25
CA MET A 119 -17.87 -14.95 -11.64
C MET A 119 -17.90 -14.69 -10.15
N ILE A 120 -17.55 -15.72 -9.38
CA ILE A 120 -17.38 -15.67 -7.92
C ILE A 120 -16.22 -16.58 -7.50
N SER A 121 -15.69 -16.41 -6.30
CA SER A 121 -15.02 -17.51 -5.64
C SER A 121 -16.03 -18.40 -4.92
N ASP A 122 -15.75 -19.70 -4.82
CA ASP A 122 -16.55 -20.60 -3.99
C ASP A 122 -16.61 -20.05 -2.56
N PRO A 123 -17.78 -20.03 -1.91
CA PRO A 123 -17.94 -19.50 -0.55
C PRO A 123 -17.07 -20.15 0.54
N HIS A 124 -16.54 -21.37 0.28
CA HIS A 124 -15.82 -22.16 1.28
C HIS A 124 -14.49 -22.74 0.82
N TYR A 125 -14.34 -23.02 -0.48
CA TYR A 125 -13.15 -23.67 -1.04
C TYR A 125 -12.27 -22.67 -1.83
N PRO A 126 -10.97 -22.95 -2.00
CA PRO A 126 -10.09 -22.13 -2.81
C PRO A 126 -10.31 -22.38 -4.32
N VAL A 127 -11.50 -22.07 -4.81
CA VAL A 127 -11.94 -22.32 -6.18
C VAL A 127 -12.57 -21.06 -6.76
N ALA A 128 -12.13 -20.63 -7.94
CA ALA A 128 -12.85 -19.65 -8.73
C ALA A 128 -13.88 -20.36 -9.62
N LEU A 129 -15.12 -19.88 -9.62
CA LEU A 129 -16.23 -20.40 -10.40
C LEU A 129 -16.63 -19.38 -11.47
N VAL A 130 -16.62 -19.84 -12.72
CA VAL A 130 -16.99 -19.06 -13.91
C VAL A 130 -18.16 -19.76 -14.57
N HIS A 131 -19.35 -19.25 -14.28
CA HIS A 131 -20.59 -19.73 -14.91
C HIS A 131 -20.82 -18.96 -16.20
N VAL A 132 -21.07 -19.70 -17.28
CA VAL A 132 -21.14 -19.13 -18.63
C VAL A 132 -22.45 -19.52 -19.28
N ARG A 133 -23.13 -18.52 -19.84
CA ARG A 133 -24.27 -18.71 -20.76
C ARG A 133 -23.95 -18.10 -22.12
N LEU A 134 -24.22 -18.87 -23.16
CA LEU A 134 -24.01 -18.43 -24.53
C LEU A 134 -25.39 -18.17 -25.17
N GLU A 135 -25.64 -16.93 -25.59
CA GLU A 135 -26.86 -16.47 -26.24
C GLU A 135 -26.54 -16.02 -27.69
N GLY A 136 -27.45 -16.23 -28.63
CA GLY A 136 -27.26 -15.79 -30.00
C GLY A 136 -28.14 -16.52 -31.01
N ASP A 137 -27.76 -16.40 -32.29
CA ASP A 137 -28.44 -17.08 -33.38
C ASP A 137 -28.30 -18.61 -33.30
N GLU A 138 -29.41 -19.34 -33.32
CA GLU A 138 -29.45 -20.80 -33.16
C GLU A 138 -28.61 -21.55 -34.19
N GLN A 139 -28.57 -21.09 -35.44
CA GLN A 139 -27.79 -21.74 -36.46
C GLN A 139 -26.29 -21.56 -36.23
N LEU A 140 -25.88 -20.38 -35.79
CA LEU A 140 -24.50 -20.13 -35.42
C LEU A 140 -24.11 -20.90 -34.16
N LEU A 141 -24.95 -20.82 -33.09
CA LEU A 141 -24.66 -21.52 -31.83
C LEU A 141 -24.45 -23.02 -32.00
N SER A 142 -25.15 -23.66 -32.98
CA SER A 142 -24.97 -25.09 -33.27
C SER A 142 -23.62 -25.47 -33.88
N ARG A 143 -22.85 -24.47 -34.35
CA ARG A 143 -21.53 -24.64 -34.99
C ARG A 143 -20.39 -24.06 -34.15
N LEU A 144 -20.70 -23.30 -33.09
CA LEU A 144 -19.65 -22.71 -32.27
C LEU A 144 -18.92 -23.76 -31.45
N HIS A 145 -17.62 -23.54 -31.36
CA HIS A 145 -16.71 -24.17 -30.40
C HIS A 145 -16.24 -23.12 -29.40
N VAL A 146 -16.26 -23.48 -28.13
CA VAL A 146 -15.80 -22.60 -27.02
C VAL A 146 -14.71 -23.30 -26.25
N TYR A 147 -13.60 -22.62 -26.09
CA TYR A 147 -12.42 -23.13 -25.41
C TYR A 147 -12.12 -22.26 -24.19
N ALA A 148 -11.88 -22.87 -23.02
CA ALA A 148 -11.32 -22.21 -21.87
C ALA A 148 -9.79 -22.23 -21.98
N LEU A 149 -9.16 -21.06 -22.03
CA LEU A 149 -7.69 -20.91 -22.06
C LEU A 149 -7.23 -20.26 -20.76
N LEU A 150 -6.24 -20.87 -20.08
CA LEU A 150 -5.68 -20.40 -18.82
C LEU A 150 -4.16 -20.46 -18.87
N ALA A 151 -3.48 -19.39 -18.43
CA ALA A 151 -2.02 -19.31 -18.32
C ALA A 151 -1.59 -19.37 -16.83
N PRO A 152 -1.09 -20.50 -16.33
CA PRO A 152 -0.55 -20.61 -14.98
C PRO A 152 0.72 -19.77 -14.81
N HIS A 153 0.82 -19.04 -13.70
CA HIS A 153 1.99 -18.33 -13.19
C HIS A 153 2.19 -18.70 -11.72
N LEU A 154 2.26 -20.01 -11.46
CA LEU A 154 2.32 -20.55 -10.11
C LEU A 154 3.59 -20.09 -9.39
N GLU A 155 3.51 -19.93 -8.05
CA GLU A 155 4.58 -19.38 -7.21
C GLU A 155 5.12 -18.06 -7.76
N VAL A 156 4.16 -17.17 -8.11
CA VAL A 156 4.41 -15.77 -8.55
C VAL A 156 5.29 -15.71 -9.81
N GLY A 157 5.21 -16.69 -10.72
CA GLY A 157 6.03 -16.66 -11.93
C GLY A 157 5.60 -17.61 -13.03
N GLY A 158 5.81 -17.18 -14.28
CA GLY A 158 5.46 -17.94 -15.47
C GLY A 158 6.49 -19.00 -15.84
N LYS A 159 7.74 -18.93 -15.39
CA LYS A 159 8.77 -19.95 -15.64
C LYS A 159 8.62 -21.14 -14.69
N GLY A 160 9.04 -22.32 -15.15
CA GLY A 160 9.09 -23.52 -14.32
C GLY A 160 7.74 -24.17 -14.03
N ASN A 161 6.65 -23.71 -14.66
CA ASN A 161 5.35 -24.38 -14.54
C ASN A 161 5.32 -25.68 -15.33
N SER A 162 4.60 -26.67 -14.81
CA SER A 162 4.38 -27.95 -15.46
C SER A 162 2.90 -28.28 -15.48
N ALA A 163 2.43 -28.97 -16.52
CA ALA A 163 1.04 -29.40 -16.60
C ALA A 163 0.89 -30.75 -17.32
N ARG A 164 -0.20 -31.44 -16.96
CA ARG A 164 -0.65 -32.68 -17.60
C ARG A 164 -2.17 -32.78 -17.69
N LEU A 165 -2.62 -33.54 -18.68
CA LEU A 165 -4.00 -33.96 -18.77
C LEU A 165 -4.24 -35.21 -17.90
N ALA A 166 -5.40 -35.28 -17.27
CA ALA A 166 -5.84 -36.44 -16.51
C ALA A 166 -7.30 -36.81 -16.81
N ASP A 167 -7.60 -38.08 -16.73
CA ASP A 167 -8.99 -38.57 -16.59
C ASP A 167 -9.27 -38.87 -15.11
N VAL A 168 -10.28 -38.22 -14.57
CA VAL A 168 -10.73 -38.45 -13.20
C VAL A 168 -12.22 -38.76 -13.22
N ALA A 169 -12.58 -40.00 -12.95
CA ALA A 169 -13.96 -40.49 -12.95
C ALA A 169 -14.70 -40.21 -14.28
N GLY A 170 -14.00 -40.35 -15.42
CA GLY A 170 -14.53 -40.12 -16.76
C GLY A 170 -14.62 -38.65 -17.20
N LYS A 171 -14.06 -37.74 -16.42
CA LYS A 171 -13.94 -36.31 -16.79
C LYS A 171 -12.50 -35.95 -17.12
N ARG A 172 -12.28 -35.34 -18.28
CA ARG A 172 -10.99 -34.70 -18.60
C ARG A 172 -10.79 -33.46 -17.75
N VAL A 173 -9.63 -33.39 -17.08
CA VAL A 173 -9.20 -32.25 -16.27
C VAL A 173 -7.77 -31.87 -16.62
N LEU A 174 -7.44 -30.59 -16.48
CA LEU A 174 -6.09 -30.08 -16.68
C LEU A 174 -5.51 -29.75 -15.29
N ILE A 175 -4.31 -30.29 -15.03
CA ILE A 175 -3.61 -30.09 -13.74
C ILE A 175 -2.28 -29.42 -14.04
N ALA A 176 -2.04 -28.25 -13.46
CA ALA A 176 -0.75 -27.57 -13.48
C ALA A 176 -0.15 -27.51 -12.07
N TRP A 177 1.19 -27.46 -11.99
CA TRP A 177 1.89 -27.35 -10.71
C TRP A 177 3.26 -26.70 -10.87
N LYS A 178 3.71 -26.11 -9.77
CA LYS A 178 5.06 -25.65 -9.53
C LYS A 178 5.33 -25.78 -8.03
N ASP A 179 6.45 -26.39 -7.67
CA ASP A 179 6.79 -26.72 -6.31
C ASP A 179 5.63 -27.43 -5.57
N GLU A 180 5.11 -26.88 -4.48
CA GLU A 180 4.03 -27.46 -3.70
C GLU A 180 2.63 -27.04 -4.16
N ILE A 181 2.51 -25.95 -4.94
CA ILE A 181 1.22 -25.41 -5.38
C ILE A 181 0.76 -26.14 -6.66
N SER A 182 -0.48 -26.56 -6.62
CA SER A 182 -1.18 -27.16 -7.78
C SER A 182 -2.46 -26.39 -8.08
N LEU A 183 -2.76 -26.33 -9.36
CA LEU A 183 -4.00 -25.79 -9.92
C LEU A 183 -4.71 -26.90 -10.72
N THR A 184 -6.02 -26.98 -10.61
CA THR A 184 -6.87 -27.84 -11.46
C THR A 184 -7.90 -26.99 -12.18
N MET A 185 -8.03 -27.14 -13.50
CA MET A 185 -9.12 -26.58 -14.29
C MET A 185 -10.05 -27.71 -14.77
N ALA A 186 -11.34 -27.58 -14.50
CA ALA A 186 -12.37 -28.54 -14.89
C ALA A 186 -13.67 -27.83 -15.31
N CYS A 187 -14.50 -28.50 -16.13
CA CYS A 187 -15.80 -28.02 -16.56
C CYS A 187 -16.91 -28.94 -16.02
N SER A 188 -18.07 -28.36 -15.69
CA SER A 188 -19.23 -29.09 -15.14
C SER A 188 -19.62 -30.31 -15.99
N GLY A 189 -19.60 -30.18 -17.31
CA GLY A 189 -19.84 -31.26 -18.24
C GLY A 189 -18.64 -32.04 -18.69
N GLY A 190 -17.44 -31.65 -18.23
CA GLY A 190 -16.16 -32.15 -18.75
C GLY A 190 -15.73 -31.42 -20.00
N PHE A 191 -14.44 -31.55 -20.32
CA PHE A 191 -13.91 -31.12 -21.61
C PHE A 191 -13.99 -32.25 -22.63
N SER A 192 -14.47 -31.95 -23.85
CA SER A 192 -14.48 -32.88 -24.94
C SER A 192 -13.06 -33.20 -25.45
N ARG A 193 -12.25 -32.13 -25.54
CA ARG A 193 -10.83 -32.14 -25.91
C ARG A 193 -10.04 -31.24 -24.98
N ALA A 194 -8.75 -31.49 -24.80
CA ALA A 194 -7.88 -30.65 -24.03
C ALA A 194 -6.42 -30.74 -24.44
N SER A 195 -5.64 -29.67 -24.20
CA SER A 195 -4.22 -29.63 -24.55
C SER A 195 -3.44 -28.81 -23.51
N CYS A 196 -2.21 -29.23 -23.23
CA CYS A 196 -1.20 -28.45 -22.54
C CYS A 196 -0.17 -27.94 -23.54
N GLY A 197 0.15 -26.66 -23.58
CA GLY A 197 1.11 -26.12 -24.55
C GLY A 197 2.04 -25.09 -23.93
N TYR A 198 3.11 -24.73 -24.65
CA TYR A 198 4.03 -23.66 -24.32
C TYR A 198 3.57 -22.37 -24.96
N VAL A 199 3.48 -21.31 -24.18
CA VAL A 199 3.02 -19.97 -24.61
C VAL A 199 3.86 -19.48 -25.79
N GLY A 200 3.17 -19.10 -26.87
CA GLY A 200 3.76 -18.60 -28.12
C GLY A 200 4.30 -19.67 -29.06
N ALA A 201 4.21 -20.98 -28.72
CA ALA A 201 4.72 -22.07 -29.55
C ALA A 201 3.64 -23.11 -29.82
N SER A 202 3.15 -23.80 -28.81
CA SER A 202 2.22 -24.91 -28.90
C SER A 202 0.96 -24.74 -28.04
N ASP A 203 0.70 -23.55 -27.59
CA ASP A 203 -0.53 -23.20 -26.86
C ASP A 203 -1.76 -23.19 -27.79
N GLY A 204 -2.94 -23.30 -27.18
CA GLY A 204 -4.18 -23.38 -27.91
C GLY A 204 -4.55 -22.15 -28.73
N TRP A 205 -4.04 -20.98 -28.38
CA TRP A 205 -4.22 -19.76 -29.17
C TRP A 205 -3.46 -19.85 -30.49
N GLN A 206 -2.22 -20.38 -30.48
CA GLN A 206 -1.41 -20.61 -31.67
C GLN A 206 -2.04 -21.65 -32.58
N ASP A 207 -2.67 -22.68 -32.00
CA ASP A 207 -3.39 -23.72 -32.73
C ASP A 207 -4.59 -23.12 -33.48
N LEU A 208 -5.50 -22.50 -32.78
CA LEU A 208 -6.74 -21.92 -33.35
C LEU A 208 -6.46 -20.83 -34.40
N LYS A 209 -5.40 -20.06 -34.23
CA LYS A 209 -5.01 -19.01 -35.17
C LYS A 209 -4.66 -19.54 -36.54
N GLN A 210 -4.22 -20.79 -36.67
CA GLN A 210 -3.78 -21.37 -37.95
C GLN A 210 -4.94 -21.64 -38.88
N ASN A 211 -6.05 -22.21 -38.38
CA ASN A 211 -7.15 -22.70 -39.22
C ASN A 211 -8.50 -22.73 -38.51
N PHE A 212 -8.63 -22.04 -37.37
CA PHE A 212 -9.86 -21.91 -36.55
C PHE A 212 -10.31 -23.24 -35.90
N LYS A 213 -9.44 -24.27 -35.84
CA LYS A 213 -9.73 -25.59 -35.29
C LYS A 213 -8.68 -26.00 -34.28
N MET A 214 -9.12 -26.76 -33.29
CA MET A 214 -8.20 -27.42 -32.37
C MET A 214 -7.64 -28.69 -33.03
N ASP A 215 -6.38 -28.62 -33.47
CA ASP A 215 -5.68 -29.77 -34.04
C ASP A 215 -4.72 -30.42 -33.03
N TRP A 216 -4.31 -29.67 -32.00
CA TRP A 216 -3.35 -30.16 -31.00
C TRP A 216 -4.04 -30.62 -29.72
N GLU A 217 -3.67 -31.85 -29.29
CA GLU A 217 -4.09 -32.43 -28.01
C GLU A 217 -2.86 -32.98 -27.26
N PHE A 218 -1.96 -32.08 -26.85
CA PHE A 218 -0.77 -32.49 -26.13
C PHE A 218 -1.10 -32.90 -24.70
N GLY A 219 -0.66 -34.10 -24.27
CA GLY A 219 -0.91 -34.61 -22.93
C GLY A 219 -0.13 -33.90 -21.81
N SER A 220 0.99 -33.23 -22.17
CA SER A 220 1.83 -32.53 -21.17
C SER A 220 2.67 -31.44 -21.76
N ALA A 221 2.96 -30.41 -20.90
CA ALA A 221 4.00 -29.39 -21.07
C ALA A 221 4.71 -29.21 -19.72
N LEU A 222 6.05 -29.36 -19.70
CA LEU A 222 6.81 -29.41 -18.43
C LEU A 222 7.90 -28.34 -18.40
N ASP A 223 8.07 -27.72 -17.22
CA ASP A 223 9.15 -26.77 -16.92
C ASP A 223 9.21 -25.58 -17.89
N GLY A 224 8.15 -24.78 -17.94
CA GLY A 224 8.11 -23.60 -18.82
C GLY A 224 7.02 -22.61 -18.54
N ASN A 225 6.90 -21.65 -19.44
CA ASN A 225 5.74 -20.76 -19.54
C ASN A 225 4.66 -21.47 -20.38
N ILE A 226 3.61 -21.94 -19.72
CA ILE A 226 2.64 -22.87 -20.27
C ILE A 226 1.23 -22.29 -20.31
N ALA A 227 0.39 -22.88 -21.14
CA ALA A 227 -1.05 -22.61 -21.18
C ALA A 227 -1.85 -23.90 -21.24
N LEU A 228 -3.01 -23.89 -20.60
CA LEU A 228 -3.99 -24.97 -20.54
C LEU A 228 -5.18 -24.60 -21.41
N MET A 229 -5.61 -25.46 -22.30
CA MET A 229 -6.81 -25.27 -23.11
C MET A 229 -7.76 -26.47 -22.99
N GLY A 230 -9.06 -26.19 -22.76
CA GLY A 230 -10.11 -27.19 -22.72
C GLY A 230 -11.29 -26.79 -23.58
N GLU A 231 -11.72 -27.67 -24.51
CA GLU A 231 -12.92 -27.46 -25.30
C GLU A 231 -14.16 -27.87 -24.52
N VAL A 232 -15.14 -26.97 -24.39
CA VAL A 232 -16.42 -27.29 -23.77
C VAL A 232 -17.24 -28.21 -24.67
N ALA A 233 -17.80 -29.29 -24.12
CA ALA A 233 -18.57 -30.24 -24.88
C ALA A 233 -19.79 -29.60 -25.58
N ALA A 234 -19.97 -29.85 -26.87
CA ALA A 234 -20.98 -29.21 -27.71
C ALA A 234 -22.41 -29.26 -27.17
N GLY A 235 -22.79 -30.32 -26.46
CA GLY A 235 -24.11 -30.45 -25.82
C GLY A 235 -24.31 -29.55 -24.61
N GLN A 236 -23.28 -28.79 -24.15
CA GLN A 236 -23.30 -27.94 -22.95
C GLN A 236 -22.95 -26.49 -23.21
N LEU A 237 -22.70 -26.11 -24.44
CA LEU A 237 -22.28 -24.75 -24.81
C LEU A 237 -23.21 -23.64 -24.30
N ARG A 238 -24.49 -23.93 -24.08
CA ARG A 238 -25.49 -22.92 -23.69
C ARG A 238 -25.43 -22.54 -22.22
N ASP A 239 -24.97 -23.48 -21.37
CA ASP A 239 -24.94 -23.28 -19.92
C ASP A 239 -23.92 -24.25 -19.31
N PHE A 240 -22.82 -23.72 -18.79
CA PHE A 240 -21.78 -24.50 -18.16
C PHE A 240 -21.01 -23.69 -17.12
N THR A 241 -20.32 -24.39 -16.23
CA THR A 241 -19.42 -23.77 -15.24
C THR A 241 -18.01 -24.32 -15.40
N VAL A 242 -17.02 -23.42 -15.51
CA VAL A 242 -15.60 -23.75 -15.39
C VAL A 242 -15.17 -23.45 -13.96
N ALA A 243 -14.49 -24.39 -13.33
CA ALA A 243 -13.92 -24.24 -12.00
C ALA A 243 -12.39 -24.29 -12.07
N ILE A 244 -11.74 -23.36 -11.40
CA ILE A 244 -10.28 -23.25 -11.24
C ILE A 244 -9.99 -23.36 -9.75
N GLY A 245 -9.47 -24.49 -9.30
CA GLY A 245 -9.20 -24.71 -7.87
C GLY A 245 -7.72 -24.89 -7.60
N PHE A 246 -7.30 -24.44 -6.43
CA PHE A 246 -5.93 -24.48 -5.96
C PHE A 246 -5.78 -25.39 -4.74
N GLY A 247 -4.55 -25.89 -4.52
CA GLY A 247 -4.23 -26.67 -3.34
C GLY A 247 -2.74 -27.00 -3.23
N GLU A 248 -2.33 -27.38 -2.03
CA GLU A 248 -1.00 -27.95 -1.81
C GLU A 248 -1.00 -29.39 -2.36
N GLY A 249 -0.45 -29.57 -3.54
CA GLY A 249 -0.45 -30.81 -4.31
C GLY A 249 -1.75 -31.11 -5.07
N HIS A 250 -1.62 -31.97 -6.08
CA HIS A 250 -2.67 -32.27 -7.06
C HIS A 250 -3.99 -32.74 -6.43
N HIS A 251 -3.91 -33.55 -5.36
CA HIS A 251 -5.11 -34.13 -4.75
C HIS A 251 -5.98 -33.05 -4.08
N ALA A 252 -5.36 -32.08 -3.40
CA ALA A 252 -6.07 -30.99 -2.75
C ALA A 252 -6.76 -30.07 -3.78
N ALA A 253 -6.03 -29.63 -4.81
CA ALA A 253 -6.58 -28.82 -5.90
C ALA A 253 -7.74 -29.54 -6.62
N LEU A 254 -7.55 -30.81 -6.99
CA LEU A 254 -8.53 -31.62 -7.69
C LEU A 254 -9.80 -31.85 -6.85
N SER A 255 -9.64 -32.20 -5.57
CA SER A 255 -10.75 -32.44 -4.66
C SER A 255 -11.60 -31.19 -4.45
N ALA A 256 -10.96 -30.03 -4.25
CA ALA A 256 -11.66 -28.75 -4.13
C ALA A 256 -12.43 -28.41 -5.41
N THR A 257 -11.77 -28.51 -6.58
CA THR A 257 -12.37 -28.18 -7.88
C THR A 257 -13.56 -29.04 -8.21
N LEU A 258 -13.44 -30.37 -8.10
CA LEU A 258 -14.54 -31.28 -8.37
C LEU A 258 -15.64 -31.18 -7.32
N GLY A 259 -15.28 -30.94 -6.04
CA GLY A 259 -16.25 -30.71 -4.96
C GLY A 259 -17.14 -29.50 -5.24
N SER A 260 -16.56 -28.37 -5.65
CA SER A 260 -17.33 -27.18 -6.04
C SER A 260 -18.26 -27.42 -7.23
N LEU A 261 -17.85 -28.22 -8.22
CA LEU A 261 -18.70 -28.57 -9.38
C LEU A 261 -19.82 -29.55 -9.09
N MET A 262 -19.90 -30.13 -7.89
CA MET A 262 -20.99 -31.03 -7.48
C MET A 262 -22.28 -30.27 -7.14
N GLU A 263 -22.18 -28.98 -6.79
CA GLU A 263 -23.35 -28.15 -6.54
C GLU A 263 -23.63 -27.20 -7.73
N PRO A 264 -24.92 -26.84 -7.99
CA PRO A 264 -25.26 -25.82 -8.98
C PRO A 264 -24.64 -24.47 -8.65
N PHE A 265 -24.22 -23.72 -9.68
CA PHE A 265 -23.60 -22.39 -9.51
C PHE A 265 -24.50 -21.43 -8.69
N GLU A 266 -25.81 -21.46 -8.89
CA GLU A 266 -26.78 -20.59 -8.21
C GLU A 266 -26.76 -20.77 -6.69
N HIS A 267 -26.46 -21.97 -6.20
CA HIS A 267 -26.31 -22.21 -4.76
C HIS A 267 -25.06 -21.54 -4.20
N HIS A 268 -23.93 -21.61 -4.94
CA HIS A 268 -22.72 -20.90 -4.56
C HIS A 268 -22.93 -19.39 -4.61
N LEU A 269 -23.56 -18.87 -5.66
CA LEU A 269 -23.87 -17.45 -5.83
C LEU A 269 -24.75 -16.93 -4.68
N SER A 270 -25.80 -17.64 -4.33
CA SER A 270 -26.69 -17.26 -3.23
C SER A 270 -25.93 -17.16 -1.90
N ARG A 271 -25.09 -18.16 -1.56
CA ARG A 271 -24.25 -18.15 -0.35
C ARG A 271 -23.20 -17.04 -0.38
N PHE A 272 -22.59 -16.79 -1.54
CA PHE A 272 -21.62 -15.72 -1.73
C PHE A 272 -22.24 -14.36 -1.42
N ILE A 273 -23.40 -14.06 -2.00
CA ILE A 273 -24.13 -12.82 -1.77
C ILE A 273 -24.54 -12.71 -0.28
N GLU A 274 -25.10 -13.78 0.31
CA GLU A 274 -25.48 -13.80 1.73
C GLU A 274 -24.30 -13.49 2.66
N GLN A 275 -23.10 -14.01 2.35
CA GLN A 275 -21.90 -13.70 3.13
C GLN A 275 -21.57 -12.20 3.08
N TRP A 276 -21.59 -11.58 1.90
CA TRP A 276 -21.31 -10.16 1.73
C TRP A 276 -22.36 -9.26 2.37
N HIS A 277 -23.64 -9.65 2.40
CA HIS A 277 -24.69 -8.91 3.10
C HIS A 277 -24.41 -8.76 4.61
N ARG A 278 -23.58 -9.63 5.20
CA ARG A 278 -23.10 -9.49 6.59
C ARG A 278 -22.07 -8.35 6.75
N ALA A 279 -21.46 -7.93 5.68
CA ALA A 279 -20.55 -6.80 5.62
C ALA A 279 -21.26 -5.48 5.34
N ALA A 280 -22.35 -5.18 6.07
CA ALA A 280 -23.20 -4.03 5.82
C ALA A 280 -22.43 -2.69 5.74
N THR A 281 -22.59 -1.96 4.66
CA THR A 281 -22.00 -0.63 4.47
C THR A 281 -22.83 0.43 5.21
N PRO A 282 -22.22 1.46 5.80
CA PRO A 282 -22.95 2.53 6.48
C PRO A 282 -23.63 3.46 5.48
N ARG A 283 -24.80 3.07 4.99
CA ARG A 283 -25.57 3.77 3.92
C ARG A 283 -25.85 5.25 4.21
N GLN A 284 -25.84 5.67 5.50
CA GLN A 284 -26.02 7.09 5.86
C GLN A 284 -24.92 7.98 5.27
N LEU A 285 -23.72 7.46 5.01
CA LEU A 285 -22.62 8.20 4.40
C LEU A 285 -22.89 8.51 2.92
N ALA A 286 -23.78 7.77 2.25
CA ALA A 286 -24.15 7.98 0.85
C ALA A 286 -24.81 9.35 0.59
N ARG A 287 -25.33 10.03 1.62
CA ARG A 287 -25.96 11.36 1.47
C ARG A 287 -25.02 12.41 0.88
N ASN A 288 -23.73 12.23 1.06
CA ASN A 288 -22.69 13.17 0.61
C ASN A 288 -22.03 12.73 -0.71
N SER A 289 -22.37 11.55 -1.24
CA SER A 289 -21.86 11.07 -2.52
C SER A 289 -22.61 11.71 -3.70
N GLY A 290 -21.93 11.84 -4.84
CA GLY A 290 -22.52 12.33 -6.09
C GLY A 290 -23.14 11.23 -6.95
N ASP A 291 -22.87 9.94 -6.63
CA ASP A 291 -23.29 8.75 -7.38
C ASP A 291 -24.33 7.88 -6.64
N ASN A 292 -25.02 8.47 -5.66
CA ASN A 292 -26.00 7.79 -4.79
C ASN A 292 -25.39 6.66 -3.93
N GLY A 293 -24.11 6.73 -3.62
CA GLY A 293 -23.42 5.77 -2.77
C GLY A 293 -22.92 4.53 -3.49
N ARG A 294 -22.89 4.51 -4.81
CA ARG A 294 -22.37 3.38 -5.60
C ARG A 294 -20.88 3.15 -5.26
N LEU A 295 -20.05 4.19 -5.39
CA LEU A 295 -18.62 4.07 -5.10
C LEU A 295 -18.36 3.83 -3.60
N LEU A 296 -19.18 4.39 -2.69
CA LEU A 296 -19.11 4.08 -1.26
C LEU A 296 -19.21 2.57 -1.01
N GLN A 297 -20.23 1.92 -1.59
CA GLN A 297 -20.46 0.50 -1.43
C GLN A 297 -19.31 -0.33 -1.97
N ILE A 298 -18.88 -0.01 -3.19
CA ILE A 298 -17.78 -0.70 -3.87
C ILE A 298 -16.48 -0.51 -3.09
N SER A 299 -16.12 0.73 -2.72
CA SER A 299 -14.89 1.03 -1.97
C SER A 299 -14.84 0.28 -0.63
N HIS A 300 -15.95 0.26 0.11
CA HIS A 300 -16.03 -0.48 1.35
C HIS A 300 -15.74 -1.98 1.14
N ASN A 301 -16.33 -2.59 0.13
CA ASN A 301 -16.14 -4.01 -0.17
C ASN A 301 -14.74 -4.30 -0.73
N VAL A 302 -14.21 -3.42 -1.58
CA VAL A 302 -12.84 -3.53 -2.14
C VAL A 302 -11.81 -3.47 -1.01
N VAL A 303 -11.94 -2.51 -0.09
CA VAL A 303 -11.03 -2.40 1.06
C VAL A 303 -11.09 -3.66 1.93
N LEU A 304 -12.28 -4.20 2.22
CA LEU A 304 -12.43 -5.47 2.94
C LEU A 304 -11.85 -6.67 2.17
N ALA A 305 -11.98 -6.68 0.85
CA ALA A 305 -11.45 -7.76 0.00
C ALA A 305 -9.91 -7.80 -0.03
N HIS A 306 -9.23 -6.71 0.32
CA HIS A 306 -7.76 -6.67 0.40
C HIS A 306 -7.19 -7.13 1.75
N GLU A 307 -8.06 -7.56 2.70
CA GLU A 307 -7.61 -8.26 3.92
C GLU A 307 -7.22 -9.70 3.57
N ASP A 308 -6.03 -10.14 4.02
CA ASP A 308 -5.64 -11.54 3.92
C ASP A 308 -6.47 -12.43 4.87
N LYS A 309 -6.73 -13.65 4.45
CA LYS A 309 -7.61 -14.59 5.18
C LYS A 309 -6.87 -15.55 6.10
N THR A 310 -5.56 -15.67 5.92
CA THR A 310 -4.67 -16.45 6.80
C THR A 310 -4.08 -15.55 7.87
N PHE A 311 -3.62 -14.37 7.48
CA PHE A 311 -3.03 -13.36 8.33
C PHE A 311 -4.02 -12.23 8.57
N ALA A 312 -5.01 -12.49 9.42
CA ALA A 312 -6.11 -11.55 9.69
C ALA A 312 -5.58 -10.17 10.15
N GLY A 313 -6.07 -9.11 9.51
CA GLY A 313 -5.63 -7.74 9.72
C GLY A 313 -4.49 -7.29 8.82
N ALA A 314 -3.91 -8.18 8.00
CA ALA A 314 -2.95 -7.83 6.96
C ALA A 314 -3.69 -7.31 5.71
N PHE A 315 -3.37 -6.10 5.27
CA PHE A 315 -3.96 -5.47 4.08
C PHE A 315 -2.86 -5.13 3.07
N ILE A 316 -2.94 -5.67 1.86
CA ILE A 316 -2.03 -5.29 0.77
C ILE A 316 -2.43 -3.95 0.15
N ALA A 317 -1.47 -3.26 -0.48
CA ALA A 317 -1.69 -1.96 -1.10
C ALA A 317 -2.57 -2.05 -2.36
N SER A 318 -2.43 -3.13 -3.14
CA SER A 318 -3.22 -3.37 -4.35
C SER A 318 -3.13 -4.82 -4.80
N ALA A 319 -4.26 -5.39 -5.22
CA ALA A 319 -4.31 -6.67 -5.95
C ALA A 319 -4.04 -6.45 -7.46
N SER A 320 -3.01 -5.67 -7.81
CA SER A 320 -2.57 -5.45 -9.18
C SER A 320 -1.05 -5.36 -9.29
N ILE A 321 -0.53 -5.52 -10.49
CA ILE A 321 0.91 -5.40 -10.80
C ILE A 321 1.06 -4.19 -11.71
N PRO A 322 1.60 -3.05 -11.22
CA PRO A 322 1.80 -1.85 -12.01
C PRO A 322 2.59 -2.15 -13.29
N TRP A 323 2.09 -1.69 -14.43
CA TRP A 323 2.65 -1.98 -15.77
C TRP A 323 2.89 -3.48 -16.03
N GLY A 324 2.03 -4.35 -15.51
CA GLY A 324 2.20 -5.80 -15.52
C GLY A 324 2.48 -6.38 -16.91
N TYR A 325 1.90 -5.80 -17.97
CA TYR A 325 2.17 -6.22 -19.37
C TYR A 325 3.64 -6.01 -19.79
N ALA A 326 4.42 -5.21 -19.07
CA ALA A 326 5.86 -5.01 -19.28
C ALA A 326 6.73 -5.67 -18.20
N LYS A 327 6.12 -6.26 -17.15
CA LYS A 327 6.79 -6.91 -16.03
C LYS A 327 6.77 -8.42 -16.18
N GLY A 328 7.87 -9.07 -15.80
CA GLY A 328 8.04 -10.51 -15.81
C GLY A 328 8.29 -11.08 -14.42
N ASP A 329 8.92 -12.24 -14.36
CA ASP A 329 9.25 -12.96 -13.11
C ASP A 329 10.33 -12.27 -12.27
N ASP A 330 10.93 -11.18 -12.73
CA ASP A 330 11.91 -10.37 -12.03
C ASP A 330 11.28 -9.32 -11.08
N ASP A 331 9.97 -9.07 -11.19
CA ASP A 331 9.23 -8.16 -10.33
C ASP A 331 8.21 -8.94 -9.47
N LEU A 332 8.71 -9.55 -8.38
CA LEU A 332 7.90 -10.41 -7.52
C LEU A 332 6.97 -9.65 -6.58
N GLY A 333 7.35 -8.44 -6.18
CA GLY A 333 6.63 -7.65 -5.18
C GLY A 333 5.37 -6.97 -5.73
N GLY A 334 5.49 -6.31 -6.87
CA GLY A 334 4.40 -5.49 -7.41
C GLY A 334 3.87 -4.52 -6.34
N TYR A 335 2.54 -4.47 -6.19
CA TYR A 335 1.85 -3.76 -5.10
C TYR A 335 1.05 -4.72 -4.18
N HIS A 336 1.20 -6.03 -4.35
CA HIS A 336 0.61 -7.03 -3.47
C HIS A 336 1.45 -7.29 -2.21
N LEU A 337 2.03 -6.21 -1.67
CA LEU A 337 2.78 -6.12 -0.43
C LEU A 337 2.06 -5.23 0.58
N LEU A 338 2.52 -5.24 1.81
CA LEU A 338 2.01 -4.39 2.88
C LEU A 338 2.97 -3.25 3.16
N TRP A 339 2.45 -2.02 3.24
CA TRP A 339 3.09 -0.85 3.82
C TRP A 339 2.36 -0.48 5.10
N THR A 340 3.10 -0.21 6.16
CA THR A 340 2.49 0.15 7.46
C THR A 340 1.62 1.41 7.35
N ARG A 341 2.03 2.38 6.56
CA ARG A 341 1.26 3.60 6.24
C ARG A 341 -0.09 3.25 5.61
N ASP A 342 -0.08 2.48 4.53
CA ASP A 342 -1.29 2.07 3.80
C ASP A 342 -2.25 1.27 4.68
N MET A 343 -1.70 0.36 5.49
CA MET A 343 -2.49 -0.43 6.44
C MET A 343 -3.21 0.44 7.47
N VAL A 344 -2.55 1.47 8.02
CA VAL A 344 -3.19 2.36 9.00
C VAL A 344 -4.24 3.25 8.34
N GLN A 345 -4.00 3.75 7.12
CA GLN A 345 -5.01 4.48 6.36
C GLN A 345 -6.25 3.60 6.10
N THR A 346 -6.02 2.34 5.72
CA THR A 346 -7.06 1.32 5.51
C THR A 346 -7.83 1.01 6.79
N ALA A 347 -7.14 0.73 7.89
CA ALA A 347 -7.77 0.47 9.19
C ALA A 347 -8.59 1.66 9.69
N THR A 348 -8.09 2.89 9.50
CA THR A 348 -8.82 4.12 9.88
C THR A 348 -10.07 4.33 9.02
N ALA A 349 -10.01 4.03 7.72
CA ALA A 349 -11.17 4.09 6.83
C ALA A 349 -12.25 3.07 7.22
N LEU A 350 -11.85 1.84 7.54
CA LEU A 350 -12.76 0.81 8.03
C LEU A 350 -13.36 1.20 9.39
N LEU A 351 -12.56 1.78 10.28
CA LEU A 351 -13.05 2.32 11.55
C LEU A 351 -14.09 3.44 11.33
N ALA A 352 -13.85 4.35 10.37
CA ALA A 352 -14.80 5.38 9.96
C ALA A 352 -16.11 4.80 9.41
N CYS A 353 -16.06 3.60 8.82
CA CYS A 353 -17.22 2.83 8.36
C CYS A 353 -17.84 1.95 9.47
N GLY A 354 -17.35 2.01 10.71
CA GLY A 354 -17.86 1.25 11.84
C GLY A 354 -17.32 -0.20 11.93
N ARG A 355 -16.27 -0.54 11.19
CA ARG A 355 -15.61 -1.85 11.23
C ARG A 355 -14.51 -1.92 12.30
N VAL A 356 -14.93 -1.81 13.55
CA VAL A 356 -14.03 -1.71 14.70
C VAL A 356 -13.16 -2.95 14.84
N GLU A 357 -13.76 -4.16 14.73
CA GLU A 357 -13.02 -5.42 14.90
C GLU A 357 -11.92 -5.59 13.83
N THR A 358 -12.18 -5.12 12.61
CA THR A 358 -11.19 -5.17 11.53
C THR A 358 -10.01 -4.23 11.80
N ALA A 359 -10.30 -3.01 12.28
CA ALA A 359 -9.24 -2.08 12.68
C ALA A 359 -8.40 -2.60 13.87
N VAL A 360 -9.05 -3.30 14.83
CA VAL A 360 -8.34 -3.97 15.94
C VAL A 360 -7.44 -5.10 15.41
N ARG A 361 -7.91 -5.93 14.48
CA ARG A 361 -7.08 -6.97 13.85
C ARG A 361 -5.85 -6.37 13.16
N ALA A 362 -6.01 -5.25 12.43
CA ALA A 362 -4.89 -4.55 11.81
C ALA A 362 -3.86 -4.08 12.83
N LEU A 363 -4.28 -3.52 13.97
CA LEU A 363 -3.36 -3.13 15.04
C LEU A 363 -2.63 -4.34 15.63
N VAL A 364 -3.33 -5.46 15.86
CA VAL A 364 -2.73 -6.69 16.37
C VAL A 364 -1.70 -7.24 15.38
N TYR A 365 -2.03 -7.27 14.09
CA TYR A 365 -1.09 -7.68 13.05
C TYR A 365 0.17 -6.79 13.03
N LEU A 366 0.02 -5.46 13.09
CA LEU A 366 1.15 -4.51 13.18
C LEU A 366 1.98 -4.74 14.44
N THR A 367 1.35 -5.09 15.56
CA THR A 367 2.10 -5.44 16.79
C THR A 367 3.01 -6.65 16.59
N CYS A 368 2.53 -7.65 15.84
CA CYS A 368 3.32 -8.84 15.51
C CYS A 368 4.44 -8.54 14.49
N SER A 369 4.29 -7.49 13.67
CA SER A 369 5.26 -7.10 12.64
C SER A 369 6.30 -6.09 13.15
N GLN A 370 6.12 -5.53 14.36
CA GLN A 370 7.04 -4.56 14.94
C GLN A 370 8.41 -5.18 15.24
N LYS A 371 9.48 -4.53 14.79
CA LYS A 371 10.86 -4.93 15.11
C LYS A 371 11.19 -4.72 16.60
N PRO A 372 12.19 -5.43 17.13
CA PRO A 372 12.61 -5.27 18.53
C PRO A 372 13.02 -3.85 18.93
N ASP A 373 13.51 -3.05 17.97
CA ASP A 373 13.88 -1.66 18.17
C ASP A 373 12.68 -0.69 18.14
N GLY A 374 11.48 -1.18 17.86
CA GLY A 374 10.25 -0.40 17.79
C GLY A 374 9.89 0.11 16.39
N GLY A 375 10.74 -0.09 15.39
CA GLY A 375 10.51 0.29 14.00
C GLY A 375 9.77 -0.78 13.19
N PHE A 376 9.59 -0.48 11.89
CA PHE A 376 9.03 -1.39 10.89
C PHE A 376 9.97 -1.53 9.69
N SER A 377 9.74 -2.51 8.84
CA SER A 377 10.33 -2.54 7.50
C SER A 377 9.54 -1.61 6.58
N GLN A 378 10.15 -1.11 5.52
CA GLN A 378 9.49 -0.25 4.54
C GLN A 378 8.24 -0.94 3.98
N ASN A 379 8.36 -2.19 3.56
CA ASN A 379 7.25 -3.05 3.19
C ASN A 379 7.59 -4.53 3.45
N PHE A 380 6.57 -5.39 3.41
CA PHE A 380 6.72 -6.80 3.75
C PHE A 380 5.60 -7.65 3.14
N TRP A 381 5.86 -8.95 3.03
CA TRP A 381 4.86 -9.95 2.67
C TRP A 381 3.83 -10.13 3.79
N VAL A 382 2.68 -10.73 3.50
CA VAL A 382 1.62 -10.93 4.50
C VAL A 382 2.06 -11.82 5.68
N ASN A 383 3.10 -12.63 5.52
CA ASN A 383 3.70 -13.42 6.61
C ASN A 383 4.65 -12.62 7.52
N GLY A 384 4.86 -11.33 7.22
CA GLY A 384 5.73 -10.43 7.98
C GLY A 384 7.19 -10.38 7.50
N ASP A 385 7.58 -11.19 6.52
CA ASP A 385 8.95 -11.17 5.97
C ASP A 385 9.19 -9.85 5.22
N PRO A 386 10.29 -9.13 5.52
CA PRO A 386 10.57 -7.86 4.88
C PRO A 386 10.90 -8.05 3.39
N TYR A 387 10.37 -7.15 2.54
CA TYR A 387 10.76 -7.05 1.14
C TYR A 387 11.80 -5.93 0.96
N TRP A 388 11.48 -4.70 1.41
CA TRP A 388 12.43 -3.60 1.53
C TRP A 388 12.57 -3.17 2.99
N THR A 389 13.76 -2.66 3.35
CA THR A 389 14.12 -2.39 4.75
C THR A 389 14.36 -0.91 5.07
N GLY A 390 14.02 0.01 4.16
CA GLY A 390 14.11 1.46 4.37
C GLY A 390 13.38 1.91 5.65
N ILE A 391 13.85 3.00 6.28
CA ILE A 391 13.20 3.56 7.47
C ILE A 391 12.36 4.76 7.06
N GLN A 392 11.06 4.68 7.36
CA GLN A 392 10.09 5.76 7.19
C GLN A 392 9.48 6.07 8.56
N LEU A 393 9.65 7.31 9.06
CA LEU A 393 9.21 7.66 10.41
C LEU A 393 7.69 7.81 10.53
N ASP A 394 6.99 8.14 9.45
CA ASP A 394 5.54 8.16 9.40
C ASP A 394 4.95 6.74 9.58
N GLU A 395 5.60 5.71 9.03
CA GLU A 395 5.20 4.31 9.22
C GLU A 395 5.38 3.82 10.66
N VAL A 396 6.18 4.50 11.46
CA VAL A 396 6.29 4.24 12.91
C VAL A 396 5.27 5.06 13.70
N ALA A 397 4.95 6.26 13.25
CA ALA A 397 4.02 7.17 13.92
C ALA A 397 2.54 6.74 13.74
N PHE A 398 2.14 6.32 12.55
CA PHE A 398 0.75 5.97 12.25
C PHE A 398 0.20 4.81 13.10
N PRO A 399 0.93 3.71 13.37
CA PRO A 399 0.47 2.67 14.30
C PRO A 399 0.20 3.19 15.72
N ILE A 400 0.98 4.16 16.21
CA ILE A 400 0.73 4.80 17.50
C ILE A 400 -0.62 5.53 17.47
N ILE A 401 -0.88 6.28 16.39
CA ILE A 401 -2.14 7.02 16.22
C ILE A 401 -3.33 6.07 16.15
N LEU A 402 -3.20 4.94 15.43
CA LEU A 402 -4.25 3.91 15.37
C LEU A 402 -4.52 3.30 16.75
N ALA A 403 -3.46 2.95 17.49
CA ALA A 403 -3.58 2.40 18.85
C ALA A 403 -4.28 3.40 19.78
N TRP A 404 -3.90 4.68 19.71
CA TRP A 404 -4.54 5.76 20.46
C TRP A 404 -6.04 5.88 20.14
N ARG A 405 -6.42 5.92 18.85
CA ARG A 405 -7.83 5.99 18.43
C ARG A 405 -8.65 4.82 18.96
N LEU A 406 -8.16 3.60 18.80
CA LEU A 406 -8.85 2.40 19.29
C LEU A 406 -8.95 2.38 20.82
N SER A 407 -7.92 2.85 21.53
CA SER A 407 -7.94 2.99 22.99
C SER A 407 -9.01 3.99 23.42
N LYS A 408 -9.06 5.20 22.82
CA LYS A 408 -10.05 6.23 23.16
C LYS A 408 -11.50 5.84 22.83
N LEU A 409 -11.68 4.90 21.90
CA LEU A 409 -12.97 4.28 21.61
C LEU A 409 -13.31 3.10 22.53
N ASN A 410 -12.45 2.75 23.49
CA ASN A 410 -12.56 1.56 24.32
C ASN A 410 -12.71 0.25 23.50
N ALA A 411 -12.09 0.21 22.34
CA ALA A 411 -12.23 -0.90 21.38
C ALA A 411 -11.25 -2.06 21.61
N LEU A 412 -10.25 -1.87 22.47
CA LEU A 412 -9.15 -2.83 22.63
C LEU A 412 -9.47 -4.01 23.57
N GLY A 413 -10.59 -3.94 24.32
CA GLY A 413 -10.95 -4.98 25.29
C GLY A 413 -9.85 -5.23 26.31
N ASN A 414 -9.34 -6.47 26.37
CA ASN A 414 -8.24 -6.85 27.25
C ASN A 414 -6.85 -6.69 26.59
N TYR A 415 -6.78 -6.21 25.37
CA TYR A 415 -5.49 -6.03 24.68
C TYR A 415 -4.78 -4.78 25.17
N ASP A 416 -3.59 -4.95 25.76
CA ASP A 416 -2.71 -3.86 26.16
C ASP A 416 -1.79 -3.45 24.99
N CYS A 417 -2.10 -2.35 24.33
CA CYS A 417 -1.28 -1.82 23.25
C CYS A 417 -0.08 -0.98 23.72
N PHE A 418 0.03 -0.64 25.03
CA PHE A 418 1.01 0.33 25.49
C PHE A 418 2.47 -0.12 25.29
N PRO A 419 2.87 -1.40 25.54
CA PRO A 419 4.24 -1.85 25.27
C PRO A 419 4.66 -1.70 23.80
N PHE A 420 3.72 -1.84 22.88
CA PHE A 420 3.91 -1.60 21.44
C PHE A 420 4.12 -0.11 21.16
N VAL A 421 3.24 0.75 21.72
CA VAL A 421 3.30 2.21 21.58
C VAL A 421 4.60 2.78 22.15
N GLU A 422 5.01 2.33 23.33
CA GLU A 422 6.22 2.80 24.01
C GLU A 422 7.48 2.50 23.18
N ARG A 423 7.57 1.29 22.59
CA ARG A 423 8.70 0.95 21.71
C ARG A 423 8.73 1.80 20.44
N ALA A 424 7.57 2.01 19.80
CA ALA A 424 7.46 2.85 18.61
C ALA A 424 7.81 4.32 18.93
N ALA A 425 7.30 4.88 20.03
CA ALA A 425 7.64 6.22 20.47
C ALA A 425 9.14 6.37 20.78
N GLY A 426 9.74 5.36 21.42
CA GLY A 426 11.19 5.28 21.65
C GLY A 426 11.99 5.28 20.32
N PHE A 427 11.50 4.60 19.29
CA PHE A 427 12.10 4.65 17.95
C PHE A 427 12.04 6.06 17.38
N LEU A 428 10.87 6.73 17.43
CA LEU A 428 10.72 8.10 16.95
C LEU A 428 11.66 9.08 17.68
N VAL A 429 11.77 8.99 19.00
CA VAL A 429 12.70 9.84 19.79
C VAL A 429 14.16 9.65 19.33
N ARG A 430 14.57 8.42 19.03
CA ARG A 430 15.95 8.15 18.57
C ARG A 430 16.23 8.64 17.15
N TYR A 431 15.28 8.52 16.23
CA TYR A 431 15.51 8.72 14.80
C TYR A 431 15.04 10.09 14.28
N ALA A 432 13.92 10.63 14.75
CA ALA A 432 13.45 11.94 14.33
C ALA A 432 14.46 13.05 14.69
N PRO A 433 14.48 14.18 13.96
CA PRO A 433 13.50 14.62 12.98
C PRO A 433 13.77 14.20 11.51
N VAL A 434 14.89 13.54 11.23
CA VAL A 434 15.29 13.17 9.87
C VAL A 434 14.81 11.78 9.55
N THR A 435 13.99 11.64 8.50
CA THR A 435 13.62 10.33 7.94
C THR A 435 14.62 9.87 6.88
N GLN A 436 14.82 8.56 6.71
CA GLN A 436 15.64 8.03 5.62
C GLN A 436 14.90 8.07 4.28
N GLN A 437 13.59 7.93 4.31
CA GLN A 437 12.71 8.11 3.17
C GLN A 437 11.46 8.81 3.67
N GLU A 438 10.96 9.80 2.93
CA GLU A 438 9.68 10.42 3.17
C GLU A 438 8.54 9.57 2.55
N ARG A 439 7.28 10.01 2.67
CA ARG A 439 6.09 9.23 2.25
C ARG A 439 6.09 8.74 0.80
N TRP A 440 6.92 9.31 -0.08
CA TRP A 440 7.07 8.90 -1.48
C TRP A 440 8.24 7.91 -1.70
N GLU A 441 8.92 7.50 -0.60
CA GLU A 441 9.93 6.43 -0.56
C GLU A 441 11.23 6.73 -1.33
N GLU A 442 11.56 8.00 -1.54
CA GLU A 442 12.66 8.36 -2.43
C GLU A 442 13.82 9.07 -1.75
N THR A 443 13.54 10.02 -0.85
CA THR A 443 14.56 10.97 -0.41
C THR A 443 14.65 11.05 1.11
N ALA A 444 15.89 11.13 1.64
CA ALA A 444 16.15 11.36 3.06
C ALA A 444 16.10 12.86 3.38
N GLY A 445 15.58 13.21 4.56
CA GLY A 445 15.57 14.59 5.01
C GLY A 445 14.51 14.97 6.03
N TYR A 446 14.27 16.28 6.13
CA TYR A 446 13.18 16.86 6.91
C TYR A 446 11.98 17.05 5.99
N SER A 447 10.92 16.30 6.20
CA SER A 447 9.67 16.38 5.43
C SER A 447 8.53 16.88 6.31
N PRO A 448 7.74 17.88 5.89
CA PRO A 448 6.64 18.40 6.69
C PRO A 448 5.55 17.35 6.96
N SER A 449 5.27 16.44 6.01
CA SER A 449 4.32 15.34 6.22
C SER A 449 4.80 14.34 7.26
N THR A 450 6.05 13.91 7.17
CA THR A 450 6.65 12.99 8.15
C THR A 450 6.69 13.61 9.54
N LEU A 451 7.07 14.88 9.65
CA LEU A 451 7.12 15.59 10.93
C LEU A 451 5.72 15.79 11.54
N ALA A 452 4.68 16.04 10.72
CA ALA A 452 3.30 16.08 11.17
C ALA A 452 2.87 14.77 11.85
N ALA A 453 3.16 13.64 11.20
CA ALA A 453 2.87 12.31 11.75
C ALA A 453 3.65 12.02 13.03
N VAL A 454 4.94 12.35 13.07
CA VAL A 454 5.83 12.16 14.24
C VAL A 454 5.34 12.97 15.44
N ILE A 455 5.06 14.27 15.26
CA ILE A 455 4.54 15.13 16.32
C ILE A 455 3.22 14.56 16.86
N ALA A 456 2.29 14.24 15.96
CA ALA A 456 0.99 13.68 16.35
C ALA A 456 1.14 12.33 17.07
N GLY A 457 2.01 11.44 16.57
CA GLY A 457 2.28 10.15 17.19
C GLY A 457 2.87 10.26 18.59
N LEU A 458 3.83 11.18 18.80
CA LEU A 458 4.44 11.40 20.11
C LEU A 458 3.42 11.97 21.13
N ILE A 459 2.55 12.90 20.72
CA ILE A 459 1.48 13.43 21.57
C ILE A 459 0.44 12.34 21.90
N CYS A 460 0.06 11.49 20.93
CA CYS A 460 -0.80 10.33 21.19
C CYS A 460 -0.17 9.36 22.18
N ALA A 461 1.14 9.07 22.03
CA ALA A 461 1.88 8.21 22.96
C ALA A 461 1.95 8.82 24.37
N ALA A 462 2.16 10.14 24.49
CA ALA A 462 2.17 10.85 25.76
C ALA A 462 0.80 10.79 26.47
N ASP A 463 -0.29 10.92 25.71
CA ASP A 463 -1.65 10.81 26.25
C ASP A 463 -1.95 9.39 26.76
N LEU A 464 -1.51 8.35 26.04
CA LEU A 464 -1.60 6.97 26.50
C LEU A 464 -0.69 6.69 27.71
N ALA A 465 0.49 7.31 27.80
CA ALA A 465 1.37 7.20 28.96
C ALA A 465 0.73 7.77 30.24
N ARG A 466 -0.05 8.88 30.12
CA ARG A 466 -0.84 9.41 31.24
C ARG A 466 -1.94 8.45 31.70
N ASP A 467 -2.64 7.81 30.76
CA ASP A 467 -3.63 6.79 31.09
C ASP A 467 -3.01 5.59 31.85
N ARG A 468 -1.69 5.41 31.76
CA ARG A 468 -0.90 4.37 32.47
C ARG A 468 -0.15 4.87 33.69
N GLU A 469 -0.50 6.04 34.20
CA GLU A 469 0.13 6.66 35.38
C GLU A 469 1.67 6.81 35.26
N SER A 470 2.14 7.10 34.02
CA SER A 470 3.55 7.33 33.69
C SER A 470 3.79 8.79 33.27
N PRO A 471 3.63 9.75 34.20
CA PRO A 471 3.67 11.20 33.88
C PRO A 471 5.05 11.68 33.41
N GLU A 472 6.14 11.09 33.88
CA GLU A 472 7.51 11.43 33.47
C GLU A 472 7.75 11.08 31.98
N LEU A 473 7.31 9.89 31.56
CA LEU A 473 7.37 9.50 30.15
C LEU A 473 6.48 10.42 29.31
N ALA A 474 5.27 10.68 29.77
CA ALA A 474 4.35 11.57 29.06
C ALA A 474 4.95 12.98 28.84
N GLN A 475 5.51 13.58 29.89
CA GLN A 475 6.18 14.87 29.82
C GLN A 475 7.35 14.85 28.85
N PHE A 476 8.21 13.83 28.92
CA PHE A 476 9.38 13.69 28.04
C PHE A 476 8.98 13.62 26.57
N LEU A 477 7.94 12.83 26.25
CA LEU A 477 7.43 12.70 24.87
C LEU A 477 6.82 14.00 24.35
N GLU A 478 6.08 14.73 25.20
CA GLU A 478 5.54 16.04 24.85
C GLU A 478 6.63 17.07 24.60
N GLU A 479 7.61 17.18 25.50
CA GLU A 479 8.74 18.10 25.34
C GLU A 479 9.54 17.80 24.06
N HIS A 480 9.64 16.51 23.69
CA HIS A 480 10.30 16.10 22.44
C HIS A 480 9.47 16.47 21.20
N ALA A 481 8.14 16.31 21.27
CA ALA A 481 7.23 16.74 20.20
C ALA A 481 7.25 18.28 20.04
N ASP A 482 7.22 19.03 21.14
CA ASP A 482 7.30 20.49 21.14
C ASP A 482 8.61 21.01 20.57
N TRP A 483 9.71 20.30 20.86
CA TRP A 483 11.01 20.62 20.26
C TRP A 483 10.96 20.44 18.73
N ILE A 484 10.41 19.34 18.22
CA ILE A 484 10.27 19.12 16.77
C ILE A 484 9.36 20.20 16.16
N GLU A 485 8.23 20.47 16.81
CA GLU A 485 7.25 21.47 16.35
C GLU A 485 7.83 22.88 16.27
N SER A 486 8.63 23.28 17.27
CA SER A 486 9.24 24.61 17.30
C SER A 486 10.30 24.85 16.23
N HIS A 487 10.82 23.81 15.60
CA HIS A 487 11.78 23.88 14.48
C HIS A 487 11.19 23.49 13.13
N LEU A 488 9.90 23.20 13.08
CA LEU A 488 9.26 22.68 11.87
C LEU A 488 9.50 23.59 10.66
N GLU A 489 9.25 24.89 10.82
CA GLU A 489 9.42 25.86 9.75
C GLU A 489 10.91 26.08 9.42
N ASP A 490 11.80 26.09 10.42
CA ASP A 490 13.24 26.24 10.20
C ASP A 490 13.81 25.11 9.33
N TRP A 491 13.23 23.93 9.40
CA TRP A 491 13.69 22.76 8.65
C TRP A 491 12.99 22.55 7.31
N THR A 492 11.78 23.07 7.12
CA THR A 492 10.95 22.66 5.97
C THR A 492 10.45 23.82 5.13
N VAL A 493 10.73 25.07 5.52
CA VAL A 493 10.25 26.27 4.83
C VAL A 493 11.39 27.05 4.19
N THR A 494 11.23 27.43 2.92
CA THR A 494 12.11 28.42 2.28
C THR A 494 11.52 29.84 2.43
N ASN A 495 12.40 30.84 2.52
CA ASN A 495 12.04 32.26 2.45
C ASN A 495 12.36 32.87 1.07
N ASN A 496 13.00 32.10 0.20
CA ASN A 496 13.46 32.52 -1.13
C ASN A 496 12.90 31.60 -2.26
N GLY A 497 11.60 31.30 -2.15
CA GLY A 497 10.89 30.48 -3.14
C GLY A 497 10.96 31.06 -4.54
N VAL A 498 11.08 30.17 -5.52
CA VAL A 498 11.25 30.51 -6.95
C VAL A 498 10.06 30.09 -7.82
N LEU A 499 9.16 29.26 -7.29
CA LEU A 499 8.06 28.65 -8.03
C LEU A 499 6.87 29.60 -8.25
N ASP A 500 6.69 30.56 -7.35
CA ASP A 500 5.68 31.60 -7.47
C ASP A 500 6.29 33.00 -7.34
N PRO A 501 5.99 33.96 -8.23
CA PRO A 501 6.53 35.30 -8.15
C PRO A 501 6.06 36.09 -6.91
N GLU A 502 4.87 35.80 -6.41
CA GLU A 502 4.22 36.52 -5.29
C GLU A 502 4.49 35.85 -3.95
N VAL A 503 4.72 34.53 -3.91
CA VAL A 503 4.92 33.76 -2.69
C VAL A 503 6.39 33.32 -2.58
N LYS A 504 7.13 33.98 -1.68
CA LYS A 504 8.54 33.64 -1.42
C LYS A 504 8.73 32.71 -0.24
N ARG A 505 7.80 32.68 0.68
CA ARG A 505 7.86 31.84 1.87
C ARG A 505 6.82 30.71 1.76
N HIS A 506 7.28 29.47 1.66
CA HIS A 506 6.41 28.31 1.53
C HIS A 506 7.11 27.02 1.99
N TYR A 507 6.34 26.00 2.33
CA TYR A 507 6.84 24.66 2.61
C TYR A 507 7.47 24.05 1.35
N MET A 508 8.62 23.38 1.54
CA MET A 508 9.27 22.51 0.54
C MET A 508 8.82 21.07 0.72
N ARG A 509 8.99 20.23 -0.31
CA ARG A 509 8.75 18.77 -0.19
C ARG A 509 9.64 18.17 0.88
N ILE A 510 10.94 18.43 0.81
CA ILE A 510 11.95 17.87 1.70
C ILE A 510 13.21 18.73 1.70
N ARG A 511 13.88 18.79 2.84
CA ARG A 511 15.21 19.36 2.98
C ARG A 511 16.21 18.26 3.29
N PRO A 512 17.32 18.13 2.53
CA PRO A 512 18.37 17.14 2.80
C PRO A 512 18.93 17.22 4.22
N PRO A 513 19.40 16.09 4.81
CA PRO A 513 19.77 16.01 6.21
C PRO A 513 21.12 16.67 6.56
N GLU A 514 21.94 17.00 5.58
CA GLU A 514 23.31 17.50 5.75
C GLU A 514 23.36 18.94 6.31
N CYS A 515 22.24 19.65 6.23
CA CYS A 515 22.09 21.03 6.65
C CYS A 515 21.38 21.19 8.01
N GLY A 516 21.45 20.19 8.85
CA GLY A 516 20.56 20.02 10.01
C GLY A 516 20.90 20.78 11.29
N ASP A 517 21.75 21.82 11.26
CA ASP A 517 21.85 22.75 12.39
C ASP A 517 20.84 23.90 12.19
N PRO A 518 19.75 23.98 13.01
CA PRO A 518 18.74 25.03 12.89
C PRO A 518 19.31 26.44 13.13
N TYR A 519 20.50 26.52 13.67
CA TYR A 519 21.22 27.79 13.95
C TYR A 519 22.32 28.07 12.91
N ALA A 520 22.50 27.21 11.91
CA ALA A 520 23.39 27.54 10.79
C ALA A 520 22.76 28.67 9.97
N HIS A 521 23.52 29.73 9.71
CA HIS A 521 23.10 30.90 8.93
C HIS A 521 23.03 30.62 7.40
N GLU A 522 22.86 29.38 7.01
CA GLU A 522 22.70 28.99 5.62
C GLU A 522 21.26 29.23 5.14
N GLU A 523 21.14 29.71 3.92
CA GLU A 523 19.86 29.95 3.28
C GLU A 523 19.10 28.64 3.10
N CYS A 524 17.99 28.46 3.82
CA CYS A 524 17.18 27.26 3.76
C CYS A 524 16.56 27.11 2.37
N GLY A 525 16.83 25.98 1.69
CA GLY A 525 16.28 25.63 0.40
C GLY A 525 17.26 25.69 -0.77
N SER A 526 18.52 26.08 -0.54
CA SER A 526 19.58 26.03 -1.56
C SER A 526 20.28 24.67 -1.64
N GLU A 527 19.96 23.76 -0.73
CA GLU A 527 20.49 22.41 -0.70
C GLU A 527 20.00 21.59 -1.90
N ILE A 528 20.83 20.68 -2.40
CA ILE A 528 20.51 19.89 -3.57
C ILE A 528 19.72 18.62 -3.17
N VAL A 529 18.59 18.46 -3.81
CA VAL A 529 17.76 17.24 -3.78
C VAL A 529 17.97 16.50 -5.10
N HIS A 530 18.43 15.26 -5.03
CA HIS A 530 18.49 14.37 -6.18
C HIS A 530 17.13 13.65 -6.35
N LEU A 531 16.51 13.75 -7.52
CA LEU A 531 15.27 13.07 -7.86
C LEU A 531 15.56 11.75 -8.56
N ASN A 532 14.90 10.69 -8.07
CA ASN A 532 14.95 9.37 -8.69
C ASN A 532 14.00 9.29 -9.90
N ASN A 533 14.18 8.25 -10.72
CA ASN A 533 13.26 7.92 -11.82
C ASN A 533 13.14 8.99 -12.92
N VAL A 534 14.02 9.97 -12.96
CA VAL A 534 14.06 10.99 -14.01
C VAL A 534 14.52 10.36 -15.32
N PRO A 535 13.97 10.78 -16.48
CA PRO A 535 14.41 10.30 -17.79
C PRO A 535 15.91 10.46 -18.02
N PRO A 536 16.57 9.49 -18.68
CA PRO A 536 18.01 9.56 -18.94
C PRO A 536 18.40 10.81 -19.71
N GLY A 537 19.35 11.58 -19.15
CA GLY A 537 19.86 12.83 -19.75
C GLY A 537 19.09 14.09 -19.35
N GLU A 538 18.05 13.98 -18.56
CA GLU A 538 17.37 15.13 -17.97
C GLU A 538 17.99 15.53 -16.63
N ARG A 539 17.66 16.75 -16.18
CA ARG A 539 18.12 17.28 -14.90
C ARG A 539 17.49 16.49 -13.75
N ALA A 540 18.31 15.91 -12.87
CA ALA A 540 17.89 15.18 -11.67
C ALA A 540 18.18 15.93 -10.37
N ASP A 541 19.11 16.89 -10.39
CA ASP A 541 19.55 17.66 -9.23
C ASP A 541 18.85 19.03 -9.20
N PHE A 542 18.09 19.29 -8.13
CA PHE A 542 17.35 20.52 -7.93
C PHE A 542 17.64 21.11 -6.56
N GLU A 543 17.55 22.44 -6.43
CA GLU A 543 17.54 23.05 -5.10
C GLU A 543 16.25 22.69 -4.38
N ALA A 544 16.29 22.44 -3.07
CA ALA A 544 15.12 22.04 -2.29
C ALA A 544 13.93 23.00 -2.47
N ARG A 545 14.20 24.33 -2.61
CA ARG A 545 13.18 25.36 -2.87
C ARG A 545 12.51 25.27 -4.25
N GLU A 546 13.05 24.46 -5.15
CA GLU A 546 12.46 24.21 -6.47
C GLU A 546 11.45 23.04 -6.45
N ILE A 547 11.37 22.29 -5.33
CA ILE A 547 10.51 21.09 -5.24
C ILE A 547 9.47 21.26 -4.14
N VAL A 548 8.20 21.13 -4.53
CA VAL A 548 7.04 21.18 -3.62
C VAL A 548 6.17 19.94 -3.74
N ASP A 549 5.51 19.59 -2.65
CA ASP A 549 4.38 18.67 -2.59
C ASP A 549 3.28 19.23 -1.69
N ALA A 550 2.16 18.52 -1.58
CA ALA A 550 1.07 18.89 -0.68
C ALA A 550 1.19 18.25 0.73
N GLY A 551 2.34 17.64 1.06
CA GLY A 551 2.52 16.90 2.31
C GLY A 551 2.35 17.74 3.59
N PHE A 552 2.59 19.06 3.53
CA PHE A 552 2.34 19.95 4.65
C PHE A 552 0.86 20.04 5.08
N LEU A 553 -0.08 19.61 4.23
CA LEU A 553 -1.51 19.55 4.60
C LEU A 553 -1.78 18.56 5.74
N GLU A 554 -0.91 17.60 5.97
CA GLU A 554 -0.99 16.71 7.12
C GLU A 554 -0.83 17.44 8.46
N LEU A 555 -0.15 18.60 8.49
CA LEU A 555 -0.10 19.47 9.67
C LEU A 555 -1.51 19.93 10.07
N VAL A 556 -2.33 20.29 9.09
CA VAL A 556 -3.74 20.66 9.33
C VAL A 556 -4.57 19.41 9.64
N ARG A 557 -4.36 18.33 8.92
CA ARG A 557 -5.11 17.07 9.04
C ARG A 557 -5.04 16.49 10.45
N TYR A 558 -3.85 16.50 11.08
CA TYR A 558 -3.64 15.95 12.42
C TYR A 558 -3.80 17.00 13.54
N GLY A 559 -3.93 18.29 13.21
CA GLY A 559 -4.17 19.37 14.18
C GLY A 559 -2.89 20.02 14.71
N VAL A 560 -1.76 19.96 14.00
CA VAL A 560 -0.52 20.68 14.36
C VAL A 560 -0.59 22.14 13.94
N ARG A 561 -1.29 22.45 12.84
CA ARG A 561 -1.55 23.82 12.35
C ARG A 561 -3.03 24.05 12.10
N GLY A 562 -3.47 25.30 12.18
CA GLY A 562 -4.79 25.73 11.73
C GLY A 562 -4.88 25.74 10.21
N TRP A 563 -6.09 25.55 9.67
CA TRP A 563 -6.32 25.65 8.23
C TRP A 563 -6.08 27.07 7.67
N ASP A 564 -6.21 28.08 8.54
CA ASP A 564 -6.07 29.52 8.26
C ASP A 564 -4.66 30.05 8.55
N ASP A 565 -3.71 29.19 8.90
CA ASP A 565 -2.32 29.58 9.06
C ASP A 565 -1.80 30.22 7.77
N PRO A 566 -1.24 31.45 7.80
CA PRO A 566 -0.82 32.17 6.61
C PRO A 566 0.19 31.40 5.76
N LEU A 567 1.07 30.64 6.38
CA LEU A 567 2.08 29.84 5.67
C LEU A 567 1.45 28.63 4.94
N ILE A 568 0.47 27.96 5.56
CA ILE A 568 -0.34 26.92 4.91
C ILE A 568 -1.05 27.47 3.69
N VAL A 569 -1.75 28.63 3.87
CA VAL A 569 -2.50 29.27 2.78
C VAL A 569 -1.59 29.71 1.62
N ASP A 570 -0.43 30.28 1.91
CA ASP A 570 0.54 30.71 0.89
C ASP A 570 1.18 29.50 0.19
N SER A 571 1.54 28.46 0.92
CA SER A 571 2.07 27.22 0.34
C SER A 571 1.08 26.54 -0.60
N LEU A 572 -0.22 26.59 -0.28
CA LEU A 572 -1.28 26.06 -1.17
C LEU A 572 -1.34 26.81 -2.50
N LYS A 573 -1.10 28.13 -2.54
CA LYS A 573 -1.06 28.89 -3.81
C LYS A 573 0.07 28.35 -4.71
N VAL A 574 1.22 28.06 -4.13
CA VAL A 574 2.37 27.48 -4.85
C VAL A 574 2.02 26.08 -5.37
N VAL A 575 1.46 25.23 -4.53
CA VAL A 575 1.03 23.87 -4.90
C VAL A 575 -0.02 23.90 -6.00
N ASP A 576 -1.05 24.73 -5.89
CA ASP A 576 -2.09 24.84 -6.91
C ASP A 576 -1.57 25.36 -8.25
N ARG A 577 -0.55 26.23 -8.22
CA ARG A 577 0.10 26.72 -9.42
C ARG A 577 0.94 25.67 -10.14
N VAL A 578 1.61 24.79 -9.39
CA VAL A 578 2.66 23.89 -9.89
C VAL A 578 2.16 22.47 -10.09
N LEU A 579 1.30 21.97 -9.19
CA LEU A 579 0.92 20.55 -9.12
C LEU A 579 -0.52 20.27 -9.54
N LYS A 580 -1.39 21.28 -9.58
CA LYS A 580 -2.78 21.08 -9.95
C LYS A 580 -2.93 20.80 -11.44
N VAL A 581 -3.66 19.73 -11.75
CA VAL A 581 -4.03 19.33 -13.11
C VAL A 581 -5.55 19.39 -13.23
N ASP A 582 -6.06 20.14 -14.19
CA ASP A 582 -7.48 20.18 -14.50
C ASP A 582 -7.80 19.15 -15.60
N THR A 583 -8.73 18.25 -15.32
CA THR A 583 -9.21 17.23 -16.26
C THR A 583 -10.70 17.40 -16.55
N PRO A 584 -11.24 16.76 -17.60
CA PRO A 584 -12.69 16.76 -17.85
C PRO A 584 -13.53 16.20 -16.68
N LYS A 585 -12.90 15.40 -15.81
CA LYS A 585 -13.53 14.80 -14.61
C LYS A 585 -13.42 15.70 -13.37
N GLY A 586 -12.56 16.71 -13.39
CA GLY A 586 -12.30 17.65 -12.31
C GLY A 586 -10.82 17.75 -11.96
N PRO A 587 -10.46 18.54 -10.92
CA PRO A 587 -9.07 18.76 -10.53
C PRO A 587 -8.43 17.55 -9.84
N CYS A 588 -7.15 17.33 -10.13
CA CYS A 588 -6.30 16.34 -9.51
C CYS A 588 -4.91 16.95 -9.25
N TRP A 589 -4.06 16.34 -8.45
CA TRP A 589 -2.74 16.87 -8.10
C TRP A 589 -1.65 15.84 -8.34
N LEU A 590 -0.47 16.32 -8.78
CA LEU A 590 0.77 15.54 -8.84
C LEU A 590 1.31 15.32 -7.42
N ARG A 591 2.12 14.27 -7.23
CA ARG A 591 2.84 14.05 -5.96
C ARG A 591 3.75 15.23 -5.64
N TYR A 592 4.63 15.55 -6.58
CA TYR A 592 5.55 16.69 -6.56
C TYR A 592 5.96 17.05 -7.99
N ASN A 593 6.53 18.22 -8.20
CA ASN A 593 7.02 18.63 -9.51
C ASN A 593 8.33 17.92 -9.87
N HIS A 594 8.52 17.63 -11.17
CA HIS A 594 9.61 16.84 -11.73
C HIS A 594 9.62 15.36 -11.31
N ASP A 595 8.50 14.84 -10.85
CA ASP A 595 8.31 13.43 -10.49
C ASP A 595 8.54 12.54 -11.73
N GLY A 596 9.44 11.56 -11.60
CA GLY A 596 9.75 10.59 -12.65
C GLY A 596 9.00 9.25 -12.52
N TYR A 597 8.22 9.04 -11.44
CA TYR A 597 7.52 7.79 -11.20
C TYR A 597 6.13 7.81 -11.88
N GLY A 598 6.02 7.17 -13.04
CA GLY A 598 4.76 7.07 -13.76
C GLY A 598 4.92 6.58 -15.20
N GLN A 599 3.80 6.51 -15.91
CA GLN A 599 3.74 6.21 -17.35
C GLN A 599 4.62 7.21 -18.10
N ARG A 600 5.36 6.75 -19.11
CA ARG A 600 6.17 7.64 -19.93
C ARG A 600 5.30 8.56 -20.81
N GLU A 601 5.82 9.71 -21.19
CA GLU A 601 5.10 10.68 -22.05
C GLU A 601 4.72 10.11 -23.43
N ASP A 602 5.47 9.13 -23.92
CA ASP A 602 5.16 8.43 -25.19
C ASP A 602 4.07 7.34 -25.04
N GLY A 603 3.47 7.22 -23.85
CA GLY A 603 2.50 6.18 -23.51
C GLY A 603 3.12 4.82 -23.24
N GLY A 604 4.45 4.71 -23.21
CA GLY A 604 5.16 3.49 -22.85
C GLY A 604 5.14 3.22 -21.33
N PRO A 605 5.43 1.98 -20.88
CA PRO A 605 5.43 1.64 -19.47
C PRO A 605 6.58 2.32 -18.72
N PHE A 606 6.43 2.44 -17.39
CA PHE A 606 7.53 2.79 -16.51
C PHE A 606 8.59 1.68 -16.52
N LEU A 607 9.84 2.05 -16.81
CA LEU A 607 10.99 1.13 -16.86
C LEU A 607 12.15 1.66 -16.00
N GLY A 608 11.84 2.04 -14.74
CA GLY A 608 12.78 2.70 -13.84
C GLY A 608 12.90 4.20 -14.08
N TRP A 609 12.17 4.73 -15.06
CA TRP A 609 11.98 6.15 -15.34
C TRP A 609 10.67 6.38 -16.08
N GLY A 610 10.12 7.58 -15.98
CA GLY A 610 8.90 7.99 -16.63
C GLY A 610 8.54 9.43 -16.31
N LYS A 611 7.25 9.70 -16.18
CA LYS A 611 6.69 10.97 -15.75
C LYS A 611 5.62 10.72 -14.70
N GLY A 612 5.71 11.40 -13.57
CA GLY A 612 4.67 11.36 -12.55
C GLY A 612 3.37 11.97 -13.04
N HIS A 613 2.27 11.25 -12.86
CA HIS A 613 0.93 11.70 -13.20
C HIS A 613 0.12 12.02 -11.94
N ALA A 614 -1.04 12.67 -12.12
CA ALA A 614 -1.87 13.12 -11.01
C ALA A 614 -2.57 11.94 -10.30
N TRP A 615 -2.71 12.06 -8.97
CA TRP A 615 -3.21 11.01 -8.07
C TRP A 615 -4.61 11.34 -7.53
N PRO A 616 -5.65 10.54 -7.76
CA PRO A 616 -6.97 10.70 -7.14
C PRO A 616 -6.94 10.79 -5.61
N LEU A 617 -6.01 10.09 -4.97
CA LEU A 617 -5.72 10.18 -3.55
C LEU A 617 -5.53 11.64 -3.09
N LEU A 618 -4.73 12.42 -3.82
CA LEU A 618 -4.40 13.81 -3.47
C LEU A 618 -5.60 14.75 -3.65
N THR A 619 -6.55 14.41 -4.53
CA THR A 619 -7.86 15.09 -4.57
C THR A 619 -8.62 14.90 -3.25
N GLY A 620 -8.54 13.71 -2.64
CA GLY A 620 -9.11 13.41 -1.33
C GLY A 620 -8.42 14.16 -0.20
N GLU A 621 -7.09 14.18 -0.18
CA GLU A 621 -6.32 14.94 0.82
C GLU A 621 -6.63 16.44 0.74
N ARG A 622 -6.72 16.99 -0.48
CA ARG A 622 -7.13 18.37 -0.68
C ARG A 622 -8.57 18.61 -0.20
N ALA A 623 -9.50 17.70 -0.44
CA ALA A 623 -10.87 17.82 0.02
C ALA A 623 -10.96 17.83 1.56
N HIS A 624 -10.14 17.06 2.26
CA HIS A 624 -10.08 17.12 3.72
C HIS A 624 -9.60 18.49 4.23
N TYR A 625 -8.64 19.13 3.56
CA TYR A 625 -8.24 20.50 3.89
C TYR A 625 -9.40 21.49 3.64
N GLU A 626 -10.07 21.39 2.50
CA GLU A 626 -11.21 22.28 2.19
C GLU A 626 -12.34 22.12 3.21
N LEU A 627 -12.60 20.88 3.66
CA LEU A 627 -13.56 20.60 4.72
C LEU A 627 -13.14 21.23 6.06
N ALA A 628 -11.85 21.09 6.43
CA ALA A 628 -11.31 21.73 7.63
C ALA A 628 -11.48 23.27 7.62
N ALA A 629 -11.42 23.86 6.43
CA ALA A 629 -11.66 25.29 6.19
C ALA A 629 -13.16 25.65 6.07
N GLY A 630 -14.07 24.70 6.29
CA GLY A 630 -15.51 24.92 6.24
C GLY A 630 -16.07 25.15 4.83
N ARG A 631 -15.34 24.75 3.79
CA ARG A 631 -15.75 24.89 2.39
C ARG A 631 -16.52 23.67 1.88
N ASP A 632 -17.32 23.86 0.81
CA ASP A 632 -18.04 22.77 0.16
C ASP A 632 -17.08 21.83 -0.57
N VAL A 633 -17.10 20.56 -0.21
CA VAL A 633 -16.26 19.49 -0.80
C VAL A 633 -16.99 18.59 -1.78
N CYS A 634 -18.30 18.77 -1.97
CA CYS A 634 -19.09 17.96 -2.90
C CYS A 634 -18.52 17.94 -4.33
N PRO A 635 -17.96 19.02 -4.90
CA PRO A 635 -17.32 18.96 -6.20
C PRO A 635 -16.10 18.01 -6.24
N LEU A 636 -15.27 17.97 -5.19
CA LEU A 636 -14.10 17.11 -5.11
C LEU A 636 -14.49 15.64 -4.89
N ILE A 637 -15.53 15.37 -4.08
CA ILE A 637 -16.11 14.02 -3.94
C ILE A 637 -16.53 13.50 -5.32
N LYS A 638 -17.31 14.28 -6.09
CA LYS A 638 -17.72 13.91 -7.45
C LYS A 638 -16.54 13.68 -8.39
N THR A 639 -15.48 14.46 -8.25
CA THR A 639 -14.25 14.29 -9.03
C THR A 639 -13.63 12.91 -8.77
N ILE A 640 -13.49 12.52 -7.50
CA ILE A 640 -12.97 11.18 -7.13
C ILE A 640 -13.86 10.08 -7.70
N GLU A 641 -15.18 10.21 -7.58
CA GLU A 641 -16.16 9.26 -8.10
C GLU A 641 -16.04 9.09 -9.63
N GLN A 642 -15.74 10.15 -10.36
CA GLN A 642 -15.55 10.11 -11.81
C GLN A 642 -14.22 9.48 -12.24
N PHE A 643 -13.19 9.47 -11.40
CA PHE A 643 -11.92 8.78 -11.70
C PHE A 643 -12.05 7.26 -11.61
N ALA A 644 -13.05 6.74 -10.90
CA ALA A 644 -13.28 5.31 -10.78
C ALA A 644 -13.60 4.65 -12.13
N SER A 645 -13.17 3.38 -12.31
CA SER A 645 -13.54 2.56 -13.47
C SER A 645 -15.03 2.21 -13.47
N ILE A 646 -15.47 1.54 -14.53
CA ILE A 646 -16.85 1.03 -14.62
C ILE A 646 -17.20 0.12 -13.44
N GLY A 647 -16.25 -0.66 -12.95
CA GLY A 647 -16.39 -1.51 -11.77
C GLY A 647 -16.13 -0.78 -10.45
N GLY A 648 -15.82 0.51 -10.47
CA GLY A 648 -15.62 1.33 -9.27
C GLY A 648 -14.21 1.25 -8.69
N MET A 649 -13.20 0.80 -9.44
CA MET A 649 -11.81 0.79 -8.99
C MET A 649 -11.18 2.17 -9.12
N LEU A 650 -10.53 2.65 -8.07
CA LEU A 650 -9.77 3.91 -8.06
C LEU A 650 -8.30 3.64 -8.38
N PRO A 651 -7.73 4.32 -9.40
CA PRO A 651 -6.33 4.16 -9.75
C PRO A 651 -5.41 4.91 -8.79
N GLU A 652 -4.15 4.51 -8.75
CA GLU A 652 -3.05 5.29 -8.17
C GLU A 652 -2.85 6.58 -8.95
N GLN A 653 -2.63 6.48 -10.26
CA GLN A 653 -2.40 7.61 -11.16
C GLN A 653 -3.41 7.61 -12.30
N ILE A 654 -3.83 8.80 -12.69
CA ILE A 654 -4.62 9.03 -13.91
C ILE A 654 -3.72 9.55 -15.03
N TRP A 655 -4.03 9.20 -16.26
CA TRP A 655 -3.41 9.83 -17.42
C TRP A 655 -3.86 11.29 -17.51
N ASP A 656 -2.91 12.21 -17.40
CA ASP A 656 -3.14 13.66 -17.33
C ASP A 656 -2.66 14.42 -18.58
N GLN A 657 -2.40 13.69 -19.66
CA GLN A 657 -1.97 14.21 -20.94
C GLN A 657 -3.09 13.97 -22.00
N PRO A 658 -3.00 14.57 -23.17
CA PRO A 658 -3.90 14.26 -24.29
C PRO A 658 -3.97 12.76 -24.59
N ASP A 659 -5.10 12.32 -25.12
CA ASP A 659 -5.33 10.91 -25.45
C ASP A 659 -4.22 10.35 -26.33
N LEU A 660 -3.66 9.18 -25.94
CA LEU A 660 -2.53 8.57 -26.62
C LEU A 660 -2.56 7.03 -26.47
N ASN A 661 -2.56 6.29 -27.57
CA ASN A 661 -2.41 4.83 -27.60
C ASN A 661 -3.37 4.07 -26.64
N GLY A 662 -4.63 4.54 -26.52
CA GLY A 662 -5.62 3.95 -25.63
C GLY A 662 -5.63 4.51 -24.20
N LEU A 663 -4.64 5.34 -23.82
CA LEU A 663 -4.68 6.16 -22.63
C LEU A 663 -5.60 7.36 -22.89
N VAL A 664 -6.52 7.61 -21.98
CA VAL A 664 -7.54 8.67 -22.10
C VAL A 664 -7.37 9.67 -20.97
N LEU A 665 -7.43 10.95 -21.26
CA LEU A 665 -7.30 12.04 -20.28
C LEU A 665 -8.30 11.86 -19.12
N GLY A 666 -7.77 11.74 -17.89
CA GLY A 666 -8.55 11.42 -16.69
C GLY A 666 -8.89 9.94 -16.51
N GLY A 667 -8.47 9.07 -17.44
CA GLY A 667 -8.51 7.61 -17.28
C GLY A 667 -7.31 7.07 -16.49
N PRO A 668 -7.28 5.79 -16.14
CA PRO A 668 -6.15 5.20 -15.45
C PRO A 668 -4.88 5.23 -16.30
N ALA A 669 -3.73 5.50 -15.68
CA ALA A 669 -2.41 5.23 -16.24
C ALA A 669 -2.05 3.74 -16.07
N GLY A 670 -0.80 3.33 -16.33
CA GLY A 670 -0.38 1.94 -16.14
C GLY A 670 -0.01 1.56 -14.69
N SER A 671 -0.18 2.48 -13.74
CA SER A 671 0.12 2.31 -12.32
C SER A 671 -0.87 1.36 -11.62
N ALA A 672 -0.75 1.16 -10.30
CA ALA A 672 -1.62 0.28 -9.53
C ALA A 672 -3.11 0.68 -9.60
N MET A 673 -3.99 -0.30 -9.77
CA MET A 673 -5.44 -0.13 -9.74
C MET A 673 -6.14 -1.47 -9.43
N PRO A 674 -6.96 -1.51 -8.34
CA PRO A 674 -7.25 -0.41 -7.41
C PRO A 674 -6.06 -0.04 -6.54
N LEU A 675 -5.96 1.22 -6.11
CA LEU A 675 -5.13 1.60 -4.97
C LEU A 675 -6.00 1.63 -3.70
N VAL A 676 -5.71 0.77 -2.74
CA VAL A 676 -6.51 0.65 -1.51
C VAL A 676 -6.50 1.94 -0.69
N TRP A 677 -5.37 2.65 -0.67
CA TRP A 677 -5.26 3.96 -0.01
C TRP A 677 -6.20 5.00 -0.62
N ALA A 678 -6.35 5.03 -1.96
CA ALA A 678 -7.30 5.96 -2.61
C ALA A 678 -8.76 5.64 -2.21
N HIS A 679 -9.15 4.36 -2.16
CA HIS A 679 -10.46 3.94 -1.65
C HIS A 679 -10.66 4.31 -0.17
N SER A 680 -9.63 4.12 0.63
CA SER A 680 -9.63 4.45 2.06
C SER A 680 -9.79 5.95 2.28
N GLU A 681 -9.11 6.77 1.49
CA GLU A 681 -9.22 8.23 1.53
C GLU A 681 -10.64 8.70 1.18
N TYR A 682 -11.24 8.11 0.15
CA TYR A 682 -12.62 8.42 -0.23
C TYR A 682 -13.62 8.05 0.88
N LEU A 683 -13.48 6.88 1.51
CA LEU A 683 -14.34 6.47 2.63
C LEU A 683 -14.22 7.42 3.83
N LYS A 684 -12.99 7.82 4.18
CA LYS A 684 -12.74 8.79 5.24
C LYS A 684 -13.31 10.17 4.91
N LEU A 685 -13.22 10.59 3.64
CA LEU A 685 -13.78 11.86 3.20
C LEU A 685 -15.32 11.88 3.32
N LEU A 686 -16.00 10.83 2.92
CA LEU A 686 -17.46 10.73 3.09
C LEU A 686 -17.86 10.77 4.57
N ARG A 687 -17.12 10.07 5.42
CA ARG A 687 -17.35 10.11 6.87
C ARG A 687 -17.08 11.50 7.43
N SER A 688 -15.97 12.13 7.08
CA SER A 688 -15.61 13.48 7.51
C SER A 688 -16.68 14.50 7.11
N THR A 689 -17.18 14.40 5.88
CA THR A 689 -18.26 15.29 5.37
C THR A 689 -19.58 15.03 6.11
N HIS A 690 -19.89 13.77 6.44
CA HIS A 690 -21.09 13.43 7.21
C HIS A 690 -21.05 14.02 8.62
N ASP A 691 -19.90 13.93 9.27
CA ASP A 691 -19.72 14.41 10.65
C ASP A 691 -19.44 15.94 10.69
N GLY A 692 -19.15 16.58 9.54
CA GLY A 692 -18.76 17.99 9.46
C GLY A 692 -17.37 18.26 10.05
N GLN A 693 -16.54 17.23 10.22
CA GLN A 693 -15.23 17.30 10.86
C GLN A 693 -14.29 16.25 10.25
N VAL A 694 -13.04 16.64 10.01
CA VAL A 694 -12.00 15.72 9.50
C VAL A 694 -11.79 14.57 10.48
N VAL A 695 -12.05 13.34 10.03
CA VAL A 695 -12.00 12.14 10.88
C VAL A 695 -10.58 11.85 11.40
N ASP A 696 -9.56 12.27 10.67
CA ASP A 696 -8.15 12.07 11.05
C ASP A 696 -7.65 13.10 12.05
N ARG A 697 -8.40 14.17 12.32
CA ARG A 697 -8.03 15.19 13.30
C ARG A 697 -7.89 14.60 14.70
N ILE A 698 -6.82 14.98 15.40
CA ILE A 698 -6.48 14.44 16.72
C ILE A 698 -6.71 15.52 17.77
N PRO A 699 -7.77 15.42 18.59
CA PRO A 699 -8.16 16.49 19.53
C PRO A 699 -7.06 16.91 20.49
N VAL A 700 -6.25 15.98 21.01
CA VAL A 700 -5.15 16.29 21.96
C VAL A 700 -4.01 17.05 21.30
N VAL A 701 -3.76 16.84 20.00
CA VAL A 701 -2.78 17.58 19.20
C VAL A 701 -3.30 18.98 18.90
N GLU A 702 -4.54 19.08 18.42
CA GLU A 702 -5.19 20.37 18.14
C GLU A 702 -5.28 21.26 19.38
N GLU A 703 -5.68 20.69 20.51
CA GLU A 703 -5.75 21.42 21.77
C GLU A 703 -4.41 22.01 22.15
N ARG A 704 -3.30 21.27 21.95
CA ARG A 704 -1.96 21.70 22.29
C ARG A 704 -1.45 22.82 21.39
N TYR A 705 -1.49 22.63 20.08
CA TYR A 705 -0.78 23.49 19.13
C TYR A 705 -1.66 24.56 18.48
N VAL A 706 -2.95 24.31 18.29
CA VAL A 706 -3.84 25.27 17.63
C VAL A 706 -4.62 26.10 18.63
N ARG A 707 -5.20 25.47 19.66
CA ARG A 707 -6.11 26.19 20.59
C ARG A 707 -5.39 26.87 21.72
N ARG A 708 -4.37 26.25 22.34
CA ARG A 708 -3.64 26.80 23.49
C ARG A 708 -2.49 27.74 23.10
N ASN A 709 -2.12 27.79 21.81
CA ASN A 709 -1.01 28.59 21.34
C ASN A 709 0.26 28.29 22.15
N HIS A 710 0.72 27.06 22.10
CA HIS A 710 1.82 26.55 22.92
C HIS A 710 3.07 27.41 22.77
N ALA A 711 3.75 27.71 23.86
CA ALA A 711 5.01 28.45 23.81
C ALA A 711 6.10 27.64 23.14
N PRO A 712 7.02 28.24 22.35
CA PRO A 712 8.16 27.56 21.76
C PRO A 712 8.95 26.75 22.79
N SER A 713 9.48 25.58 22.36
CA SER A 713 10.24 24.70 23.25
C SER A 713 11.41 25.44 23.92
N HIS A 714 11.58 25.22 25.22
CA HIS A 714 12.72 25.72 25.98
C HIS A 714 13.94 24.76 25.92
N ILE A 715 13.82 23.60 25.29
CA ILE A 715 14.91 22.63 25.13
C ILE A 715 15.46 22.60 23.71
N GLU A 716 16.74 22.27 23.61
CA GLU A 716 17.42 21.94 22.38
C GLU A 716 18.05 20.56 22.50
N VAL A 717 17.77 19.67 21.52
CA VAL A 717 18.15 18.26 21.62
C VAL A 717 19.46 17.98 20.93
N TYR A 718 20.43 17.50 21.69
CA TYR A 718 21.72 16.98 21.23
C TYR A 718 21.69 15.45 21.23
N LYS A 719 21.70 14.83 20.06
CA LYS A 719 21.74 13.37 19.91
C LYS A 719 23.19 12.90 19.71
N VAL A 720 23.78 12.23 20.68
CA VAL A 720 25.21 11.87 20.72
C VAL A 720 25.65 11.11 19.44
N SER A 721 24.83 10.22 18.95
CA SER A 721 25.16 9.38 17.80
C SER A 721 24.72 9.93 16.43
N ARG A 722 23.80 10.89 16.38
CA ARG A 722 23.15 11.26 15.11
C ARG A 722 23.11 12.75 14.81
N ARG A 723 22.85 13.60 15.82
CA ARG A 723 22.66 15.05 15.61
C ARG A 723 23.45 15.82 16.67
N ARG A 724 24.57 16.35 16.26
CA ARG A 724 25.48 17.15 17.11
C ARG A 724 25.37 18.60 16.70
N ILE A 725 24.44 19.31 17.36
CA ILE A 725 24.29 20.76 17.16
C ILE A 725 25.53 21.49 17.66
N ARG A 726 25.89 22.59 17.01
CA ARG A 726 27.12 23.38 17.30
C ARG A 726 26.84 24.57 18.21
N GLN A 727 25.60 25.02 18.23
CA GLN A 727 25.20 26.23 18.97
C GLN A 727 23.74 26.15 19.41
N ILE A 728 23.39 26.86 20.46
CA ILE A 728 22.01 27.04 20.95
C ILE A 728 21.84 28.49 21.44
N PRO A 729 20.62 29.07 21.43
CA PRO A 729 20.32 30.33 22.07
C PRO A 729 20.56 30.24 23.59
N ALA A 730 21.17 31.28 24.17
CA ALA A 730 21.30 31.40 25.59
C ALA A 730 19.90 31.48 26.26
N GLY A 731 19.74 30.85 27.42
CA GLY A 731 18.44 30.68 28.08
C GLY A 731 17.68 29.39 27.73
N LYS A 732 18.10 28.66 26.70
CA LYS A 732 17.59 27.32 26.42
C LYS A 732 18.32 26.24 27.23
N THR A 733 17.70 25.10 27.41
CA THR A 733 18.30 23.91 28.05
C THR A 733 18.82 22.98 26.98
N LEU A 734 20.09 22.61 27.02
CA LEU A 734 20.68 21.60 26.16
C LEU A 734 20.34 20.21 26.70
N ARG A 735 19.46 19.46 26.03
CA ARG A 735 19.08 18.09 26.35
C ARG A 735 19.96 17.11 25.57
N ILE A 736 20.87 16.44 26.26
CA ILE A 736 21.69 15.38 25.68
C ILE A 736 20.92 14.07 25.76
N THR A 737 20.77 13.36 24.62
CA THR A 737 20.04 12.10 24.55
C THR A 737 20.90 10.95 24.04
N SER A 738 20.69 9.76 24.60
CA SER A 738 21.33 8.51 24.16
C SER A 738 20.41 7.30 24.38
N ALA A 739 20.63 6.22 23.63
CA ALA A 739 19.93 4.96 23.83
C ALA A 739 20.30 4.29 25.16
N SER A 740 21.56 4.45 25.61
CA SER A 740 22.08 3.86 26.88
C SER A 740 22.19 4.92 27.95
N ARG A 741 22.21 4.48 29.21
CA ARG A 741 22.52 5.32 30.37
C ARG A 741 23.93 5.90 30.25
N PHE A 742 24.07 7.14 30.70
CA PHE A 742 25.35 7.85 30.74
C PHE A 742 25.40 8.83 31.90
N GLN A 743 26.60 9.27 32.23
CA GLN A 743 26.83 10.43 33.11
C GLN A 743 27.48 11.51 32.26
N VAL A 744 27.01 12.73 32.39
CA VAL A 744 27.64 13.87 31.72
C VAL A 744 28.46 14.67 32.73
N VAL A 745 29.71 14.94 32.35
CA VAL A 745 30.57 15.91 33.07
C VAL A 745 30.70 17.12 32.17
N TRP A 746 30.30 18.29 32.66
CA TRP A 746 30.22 19.49 31.87
C TRP A 746 30.70 20.75 32.59
N THR A 747 30.96 21.80 31.83
CA THR A 747 31.42 23.11 32.28
C THR A 747 30.88 24.21 31.39
N SER A 748 30.74 25.39 31.96
CA SER A 748 30.40 26.64 31.22
C SER A 748 31.50 27.72 31.36
N ASP A 749 32.64 27.41 31.99
CA ASP A 749 33.75 28.31 32.30
C ASP A 749 35.11 27.80 31.87
N ASN A 750 35.14 27.06 30.73
CA ASN A 750 36.35 26.48 30.14
C ASN A 750 37.12 25.55 31.12
N TRP A 751 36.41 24.68 31.85
CA TRP A 751 36.92 23.66 32.77
C TRP A 751 37.55 24.22 34.06
N GLN A 752 37.29 25.52 34.42
CA GLN A 752 37.67 26.06 35.71
C GLN A 752 36.85 25.44 36.84
N SER A 753 35.56 25.22 36.57
CA SER A 753 34.68 24.42 37.40
C SER A 753 34.04 23.28 36.55
N LYS A 754 33.62 22.22 37.19
CA LYS A 754 32.90 21.11 36.53
C LYS A 754 31.71 20.68 37.35
N GLN A 755 30.65 20.29 36.65
CA GLN A 755 29.45 19.66 37.19
C GLN A 755 29.31 18.26 36.62
N THR A 756 28.68 17.37 37.40
CA THR A 756 28.40 16.00 36.99
C THR A 756 26.91 15.73 37.19
N LEU A 757 26.28 15.12 36.17
CA LEU A 757 24.87 14.82 36.18
C LEU A 757 24.67 13.42 35.62
N ASP A 758 23.91 12.57 36.32
CA ASP A 758 23.46 11.26 35.82
C ASP A 758 22.30 11.44 34.87
N SER A 759 22.28 10.64 33.80
CA SER A 759 21.14 10.64 32.88
C SER A 759 19.91 9.99 33.50
N THR A 760 18.74 10.55 33.22
CA THR A 760 17.42 10.00 33.55
C THR A 760 17.02 9.02 32.47
N GLN A 761 16.66 7.80 32.84
CA GLN A 761 16.15 6.79 31.89
C GLN A 761 14.64 6.95 31.73
N VAL A 762 14.16 6.89 30.48
CA VAL A 762 12.74 7.03 30.12
C VAL A 762 12.35 5.86 29.24
N GLY A 763 12.02 4.72 29.85
CA GLY A 763 11.57 3.52 29.15
C GLY A 763 12.39 3.17 27.89
N TYR A 764 11.73 2.86 26.81
CA TYR A 764 12.35 2.58 25.50
C TYR A 764 12.82 3.84 24.75
N ALA A 765 12.48 5.04 25.23
CA ALA A 765 12.96 6.29 24.65
C ALA A 765 14.47 6.52 24.88
N GLY A 766 15.07 5.80 25.81
CA GLY A 766 16.48 5.87 26.16
C GLY A 766 16.73 6.71 27.42
N SER A 767 17.82 7.46 27.44
CA SER A 767 18.25 8.27 28.57
C SER A 767 18.57 9.69 28.14
N TYR A 768 18.34 10.66 29.01
CA TYR A 768 18.65 12.07 28.76
C TYR A 768 19.26 12.77 29.98
N ALA A 769 19.98 13.85 29.74
CA ALA A 769 20.47 14.77 30.75
C ALA A 769 20.28 16.21 30.25
N ASP A 770 19.79 17.08 31.12
CA ASP A 770 19.48 18.47 30.81
C ASP A 770 20.54 19.42 31.38
N LEU A 771 21.18 20.21 30.52
CA LEU A 771 22.15 21.24 30.88
C LEU A 771 21.50 22.61 30.70
N PRO A 772 21.00 23.24 31.77
CA PRO A 772 20.33 24.54 31.70
C PRO A 772 21.31 25.65 31.40
N THR A 773 20.89 26.67 30.63
CA THR A 773 21.61 27.90 30.44
C THR A 773 20.77 29.13 30.93
N SER A 774 21.41 30.24 31.23
CA SER A 774 20.72 31.51 31.50
C SER A 774 20.78 32.44 30.28
N PRO A 775 19.81 33.37 30.14
CA PRO A 775 19.78 34.32 29.02
C PRO A 775 21.03 35.22 28.91
N GLU A 776 21.68 35.48 30.04
CA GLU A 776 22.90 36.30 30.09
C GLU A 776 24.19 35.50 29.90
N GLN A 777 24.09 34.17 29.79
CA GLN A 777 25.25 33.29 29.66
C GLN A 777 25.86 33.41 28.26
N THR A 778 27.16 33.60 28.21
CA THR A 778 27.95 33.66 26.95
C THR A 778 29.03 32.62 26.94
N GLY A 779 29.61 32.34 25.75
CA GLY A 779 30.68 31.37 25.58
C GLY A 779 30.16 30.02 25.11
N ALA A 780 30.61 28.94 25.72
CA ALA A 780 30.24 27.58 25.30
C ALA A 780 29.93 26.68 26.48
N LEU A 781 29.05 25.71 26.25
CA LEU A 781 28.91 24.52 27.07
C LEU A 781 29.88 23.46 26.56
N SER A 782 30.87 23.07 27.38
CA SER A 782 31.74 21.94 27.09
C SER A 782 31.40 20.75 27.97
N PHE A 783 31.32 19.56 27.39
CA PHE A 783 30.97 18.36 28.12
C PHE A 783 31.65 17.09 27.58
N THR A 784 31.74 16.08 28.42
CA THR A 784 32.16 14.75 28.05
C THR A 784 31.23 13.71 28.70
N LEU A 785 31.24 12.50 28.21
CA LEU A 785 30.35 11.44 28.66
C LEU A 785 31.12 10.27 29.27
N PHE A 786 30.58 9.74 30.34
CA PHE A 786 30.98 8.48 30.94
C PHE A 786 29.85 7.46 30.79
N TRP A 787 30.18 6.30 30.27
CA TRP A 787 29.27 5.17 30.03
C TRP A 787 29.48 4.13 31.11
N PRO A 788 28.59 4.02 32.13
CA PRO A 788 28.70 2.96 33.16
C PRO A 788 28.50 1.58 32.54
N GLU A 789 29.22 0.56 33.01
CA GLU A 789 28.97 -0.83 32.57
C GLU A 789 27.61 -1.27 33.10
N GLU A 790 26.73 -1.75 32.22
CA GLU A 790 25.52 -2.45 32.62
C GLU A 790 25.90 -3.76 33.33
N ASN A 791 25.47 -3.95 34.58
CA ASN A 791 25.64 -5.20 35.32
C ASN A 791 24.97 -6.36 34.53
N ARG A 792 25.74 -7.03 33.68
CA ARG A 792 25.40 -8.41 33.31
C ARG A 792 25.55 -9.23 34.58
N SER A 793 24.48 -9.87 35.04
CA SER A 793 24.43 -10.78 36.19
C SER A 793 25.42 -11.93 35.98
N THR A 794 26.67 -11.73 36.45
CA THR A 794 27.66 -12.77 36.72
C THR A 794 28.09 -12.60 38.17
N PRO A 795 28.23 -13.70 38.95
CA PRO A 795 28.53 -13.62 40.39
C PRO A 795 29.91 -13.00 40.61
N ALA A 796 29.96 -12.08 41.58
CA ALA A 796 31.13 -11.33 42.01
C ALA A 796 32.33 -12.20 42.30
N SER A 797 33.48 -11.89 41.67
CA SER A 797 34.80 -12.16 42.25
C SER A 797 35.27 -10.86 42.92
N ASN A 798 35.62 -11.02 44.21
CA ASN A 798 36.11 -9.93 45.06
C ASN A 798 37.30 -9.18 44.44
N SER A 799 37.15 -7.88 44.18
CA SER A 799 38.30 -6.93 44.17
C SER A 799 37.77 -5.56 44.63
N ASP A 800 38.26 -5.16 45.81
CA ASP A 800 38.05 -3.83 46.38
C ASP A 800 38.68 -2.73 45.47
N SER A 801 37.88 -1.94 44.82
CA SER A 801 38.20 -0.59 44.38
C SER A 801 36.89 0.21 44.21
N PRO A 802 36.71 1.41 44.80
CA PRO A 802 35.53 2.18 44.67
C PRO A 802 35.55 3.04 43.41
N GLY A 803 35.19 2.47 42.30
CA GLY A 803 34.93 3.14 41.04
C GLY A 803 33.89 2.35 40.24
N THR A 804 32.80 3.00 39.82
CA THR A 804 31.83 2.34 38.94
C THR A 804 32.56 1.92 37.66
N PRO A 805 32.59 0.62 37.29
CA PRO A 805 33.23 0.20 36.06
C PRO A 805 32.50 0.83 34.86
N GLY A 806 33.23 1.38 33.91
CA GLY A 806 32.68 2.05 32.78
C GLY A 806 33.73 2.65 31.85
N ARG A 807 33.27 3.27 30.75
CA ARG A 807 34.13 3.84 29.70
C ARG A 807 33.86 5.33 29.50
N TRP A 808 34.91 6.14 29.45
CA TRP A 808 34.82 7.51 29.00
C TRP A 808 34.68 7.58 27.48
N GLU A 809 33.95 8.61 26.98
CA GLU A 809 33.81 8.91 25.54
C GLU A 809 35.16 9.21 24.86
N GLY A 810 36.16 9.68 25.64
CA GLY A 810 37.52 9.94 25.14
C GLY A 810 37.71 11.26 24.43
N ARG A 811 36.68 12.11 24.40
CA ARG A 811 36.69 13.46 23.82
C ARG A 811 35.73 14.38 24.54
N ASN A 812 35.97 15.69 24.38
CA ASN A 812 35.03 16.72 24.79
C ASN A 812 34.16 17.13 23.60
N PHE A 813 32.94 17.49 23.88
CA PHE A 813 32.00 18.15 22.96
C PHE A 813 31.84 19.60 23.40
N GLU A 814 31.55 20.47 22.42
CA GLU A 814 31.33 21.90 22.66
C GLU A 814 30.11 22.38 21.90
N VAL A 815 29.27 23.18 22.59
CA VAL A 815 28.09 23.82 22.02
C VAL A 815 28.13 25.30 22.39
N LEU A 816 28.17 26.17 21.39
CA LEU A 816 28.25 27.62 21.56
C LEU A 816 26.90 28.20 22.06
N LEU A 817 26.97 29.23 22.88
CA LEU A 817 25.79 29.98 23.33
C LEU A 817 25.71 31.28 22.53
N GLU A 818 24.62 31.42 21.79
CA GLU A 818 24.33 32.67 21.08
C GLU A 818 23.52 33.61 21.97
N SER A 819 23.87 34.89 21.94
CA SER A 819 23.06 35.90 22.60
C SER A 819 21.64 35.87 22.02
N PRO A 820 20.58 35.97 22.86
CA PRO A 820 19.23 36.07 22.35
C PRO A 820 19.12 37.25 21.37
N SER A 821 18.66 37.02 20.16
CA SER A 821 18.47 38.01 19.09
C SER A 821 17.34 39.01 19.45
#